data_b692bf635914608e575354f9e742ee2e
#
_entry.id   b692bf635914608e575354f9e742ee2e
#
_cell.length_a   1.000
_cell.length_b   1.000
_cell.length_c   1.000
_cell.angle_alpha   90.00
_cell.angle_beta   90.00
_cell.angle_gamma   90.00
#
_symmetry.space_group_name_H-M   'P 1'
#
loop_
_entity.id
_entity.type
_entity.pdbx_description
1 polymer ?
#
loop_
_entity_poly.entity_id
_entity_poly.type
_entity_poly.pdbx_seq_one_letter_code
_entity_poly.pdbx_strand_id
1 'polypeptide(L)'
;MFQLYLSIYQLKRKGGGEKRRRRRLPAALQGLMGEANLRYARQEYDEAIKMCMEVIRQFSHSPEPYQTLGMIYEEKKMANKSLQFLLIAAFLSPDAEEWEKLADLSLHQVCDTSLQKNAFVCLMWVTSASSFLLGRAIKANPQNLDYHWARCDLLERLGEKLKALKGYSHMLKYLRTDQGKDGLKLAKEIAKIHYENKDVHLARDAMETAFRKYPSYVTPEDVNLMLEVLMHQQEYTKCIEILINHAGVQLLNKNVGEEEFHSRSLEEQLSQATECYVPADLLIDLHTKLTVSLIHVKAFEISAPLVEQLMNESVEEFGDLYLDIAEAYMDVDFHEAALQLLRPLINSDHYNVAAVWLQYGESLAAVDQMEEAAEAYNKVVRLAPQHAEARLTLSSILQSLGRLDEALLILNQESDFEPLDSQLLFQRCKILLDQNLVDEFINAAKLLFRRHFIHIRNRDEAEAMISNKKLSNKYEAIRELRRSKNESLEDNGPAYTGPDVSIEDQWELFTSVCNILHEKKRFEELERMTFTALGSKEFMKDKERAREVEFMCLLACIYNESSYFAYNIMRELVIKNPENERCWNLLNLIISKADDFRHNRFLLRLTHKHPDLVALGLLNGHNCLVAGTYKYSLAEYTGAFKQDPSNPLIPLMLGLTFTHMACQKFSGKKHSLVVQACAFLNTYVEMRGECQESMYNLGRAMHQLNLLPQAIHYYKQALNCQPVESXGRRPYVRLSREIAFNLALIYQNSGSPDLARMYMYKYIQI
;
A
#
# COMPACT_ATOMS: atom_id res chain seq x y z
N MET A 1 5.13 -38.57 -29.06
CA MET A 1 6.37 -37.83 -28.73
C MET A 1 6.61 -37.80 -27.23
N PHE A 2 5.71 -37.25 -26.41
CA PHE A 2 5.86 -37.19 -24.96
C PHE A 2 6.04 -38.60 -24.33
N GLN A 3 5.30 -39.60 -24.84
CA GLN A 3 5.44 -41.00 -24.39
C GLN A 3 6.80 -41.59 -24.78
N LEU A 4 7.35 -41.24 -25.94
CA LEU A 4 8.67 -41.68 -26.38
C LEU A 4 9.80 -41.02 -25.53
N TYR A 5 9.62 -39.75 -25.21
CA TYR A 5 10.53 -39.03 -24.30
C TYR A 5 10.51 -39.64 -22.89
N LEU A 6 9.31 -39.98 -22.38
CA LEU A 6 9.15 -40.65 -21.10
C LEU A 6 9.77 -42.06 -21.09
N SER A 7 9.65 -42.79 -22.19
CA SER A 7 10.28 -44.13 -22.30
C SER A 7 11.80 -44.01 -22.29
N ILE A 8 12.36 -43.05 -23.02
CA ILE A 8 13.81 -42.78 -23.08
C ILE A 8 14.32 -42.31 -21.70
N TYR A 9 13.54 -41.47 -21.02
CA TYR A 9 13.86 -40.98 -19.67
C TYR A 9 13.80 -42.08 -18.61
N GLN A 10 12.82 -42.99 -18.73
CA GLN A 10 12.68 -44.17 -17.84
C GLN A 10 13.82 -45.17 -18.06
N LEU A 11 14.29 -45.35 -19.32
CA LEU A 11 15.43 -46.19 -19.64
C LEU A 11 16.73 -45.67 -19.04
N LYS A 12 16.85 -44.32 -18.95
CA LYS A 12 18.02 -43.65 -18.35
C LYS A 12 18.06 -43.82 -16.81
N ARG A 13 16.90 -43.98 -16.15
CA ARG A 13 16.80 -44.08 -14.69
C ARG A 13 17.11 -45.50 -14.17
N LYS A 14 16.94 -46.55 -15.00
CA LYS A 14 17.18 -47.95 -14.65
C LYS A 14 18.64 -48.43 -14.93
N GLY A 15 19.47 -47.59 -15.54
CA GLY A 15 20.84 -48.02 -15.96
C GLY A 15 21.97 -47.30 -15.23
N GLY A 16 22.11 -47.57 -13.92
CA GLY A 16 23.27 -47.12 -13.16
C GLY A 16 24.46 -48.05 -13.40
N GLY A 17 25.52 -47.51 -13.97
CA GLY A 17 26.90 -47.95 -13.73
C GLY A 17 27.52 -49.10 -14.56
N GLU A 18 26.82 -49.74 -15.47
CA GLU A 18 27.51 -50.71 -16.39
C GLU A 18 27.97 -50.03 -17.66
N LYS A 19 29.29 -50.18 -17.99
CA LYS A 19 29.82 -49.85 -19.31
C LYS A 19 29.03 -50.65 -20.36
N ARG A 20 28.17 -49.95 -21.13
CA ARG A 20 27.40 -50.56 -22.23
C ARG A 20 28.36 -51.07 -23.28
N ARG A 21 28.52 -52.40 -23.40
CA ARG A 21 29.15 -53.04 -24.56
C ARG A 21 28.33 -52.72 -25.80
N ARG A 22 28.96 -52.23 -26.88
CA ARG A 22 28.33 -52.07 -28.19
C ARG A 22 27.71 -53.38 -28.58
N ARG A 23 26.39 -53.50 -28.52
CA ARG A 23 25.69 -54.71 -28.96
C ARG A 23 25.58 -54.61 -30.50
N ARG A 24 26.36 -55.42 -31.18
CA ARG A 24 26.27 -55.62 -32.62
C ARG A 24 24.95 -56.34 -32.96
N LEU A 25 24.40 -55.97 -34.13
CA LEU A 25 23.21 -56.67 -34.65
C LEU A 25 23.50 -58.16 -34.83
N PRO A 26 22.53 -59.03 -34.47
CA PRO A 26 22.63 -60.48 -34.81
C PRO A 26 22.81 -60.69 -36.29
N ALA A 27 23.55 -61.76 -36.70
CA ALA A 27 23.94 -62.03 -38.10
C ALA A 27 22.74 -62.01 -39.07
N ALA A 28 21.58 -62.57 -38.64
CA ALA A 28 20.34 -62.54 -39.44
C ALA A 28 19.82 -61.14 -39.71
N LEU A 29 19.89 -60.23 -38.69
CA LEU A 29 19.45 -58.85 -38.83
C LEU A 29 20.48 -57.97 -39.54
N GLN A 30 21.78 -58.34 -39.54
CA GLN A 30 22.83 -57.69 -40.35
C GLN A 30 22.54 -57.81 -41.85
N GLY A 31 22.09 -58.99 -42.29
CA GLY A 31 21.67 -59.22 -43.66
C GLY A 31 20.49 -58.34 -44.07
N LEU A 32 19.48 -58.24 -43.20
CA LEU A 32 18.32 -57.40 -43.45
C LEU A 32 18.69 -55.92 -43.48
N MET A 33 19.62 -55.50 -42.61
CA MET A 33 20.13 -54.12 -42.55
C MET A 33 20.97 -53.82 -43.81
N GLY A 34 21.78 -54.76 -44.28
CA GLY A 34 22.52 -54.66 -45.53
C GLY A 34 21.60 -54.43 -46.73
N GLU A 35 20.52 -55.22 -46.80
CA GLU A 35 19.50 -55.10 -47.85
C GLU A 35 18.79 -53.73 -47.77
N ALA A 36 18.48 -53.25 -46.54
CA ALA A 36 17.86 -51.92 -46.34
C ALA A 36 18.80 -50.80 -46.86
N ASN A 37 20.10 -50.90 -46.59
CA ASN A 37 21.09 -49.91 -47.05
C ASN A 37 21.26 -49.96 -48.56
N LEU A 38 21.21 -51.17 -49.17
CA LEU A 38 21.26 -51.35 -50.63
C LEU A 38 20.05 -50.70 -51.32
N ARG A 39 18.86 -50.88 -50.77
CA ARG A 39 17.65 -50.26 -51.28
C ARG A 39 17.67 -48.76 -51.12
N TYR A 40 18.20 -48.25 -50.00
CA TYR A 40 18.44 -46.81 -49.78
C TYR A 40 19.33 -46.26 -50.90
N ALA A 41 20.44 -46.93 -51.22
CA ALA A 41 21.37 -46.52 -52.26
C ALA A 41 20.72 -46.52 -53.67
N ARG A 42 19.70 -47.43 -53.90
CA ARG A 42 18.89 -47.50 -55.13
C ARG A 42 17.72 -46.49 -55.16
N GLN A 43 17.55 -45.70 -54.09
CA GLN A 43 16.47 -44.71 -53.92
C GLN A 43 15.10 -45.36 -53.78
N GLU A 44 15.03 -46.67 -53.40
CA GLU A 44 13.79 -47.39 -53.10
C GLU A 44 13.42 -47.15 -51.63
N TYR A 45 13.09 -45.87 -51.29
CA TYR A 45 12.96 -45.37 -49.94
C TYR A 45 11.86 -46.09 -49.12
N ASP A 46 10.70 -46.37 -49.72
CA ASP A 46 9.54 -46.95 -49.01
C ASP A 46 9.82 -48.40 -48.59
N GLU A 47 10.56 -49.17 -49.38
CA GLU A 47 10.97 -50.53 -49.04
C GLU A 47 12.10 -50.52 -48.01
N ALA A 48 13.07 -49.61 -48.15
CA ALA A 48 14.13 -49.42 -47.17
C ALA A 48 13.50 -49.07 -45.76
N ILE A 49 12.51 -48.21 -45.75
CA ILE A 49 11.78 -47.85 -44.49
C ILE A 49 11.14 -49.09 -43.85
N LYS A 50 10.45 -49.94 -44.66
CA LYS A 50 9.81 -51.17 -44.17
C LYS A 50 10.83 -52.12 -43.52
N MET A 51 11.98 -52.26 -44.18
CA MET A 51 13.06 -53.13 -43.69
C MET A 51 13.71 -52.58 -42.41
N CYS A 52 14.01 -51.30 -42.35
CA CYS A 52 14.54 -50.64 -41.15
C CYS A 52 13.54 -50.74 -39.97
N MET A 53 12.25 -50.55 -40.22
CA MET A 53 11.23 -50.70 -39.20
C MET A 53 11.12 -52.13 -38.68
N GLU A 54 11.30 -53.15 -39.54
CA GLU A 54 11.31 -54.55 -39.10
C GLU A 54 12.56 -54.85 -38.26
N VAL A 55 13.74 -54.29 -38.61
CA VAL A 55 14.94 -54.41 -37.79
C VAL A 55 14.70 -53.78 -36.41
N ILE A 56 14.09 -52.62 -36.37
CA ILE A 56 13.76 -51.94 -35.10
C ILE A 56 12.78 -52.73 -34.26
N ARG A 57 11.79 -53.35 -34.90
CA ARG A 57 10.79 -54.21 -34.21
C ARG A 57 11.44 -55.38 -33.51
N GLN A 58 12.44 -55.99 -34.16
CA GLN A 58 13.13 -57.16 -33.61
C GLN A 58 14.30 -56.81 -32.69
N PHE A 59 14.98 -55.69 -32.94
CA PHE A 59 16.12 -55.20 -32.13
C PHE A 59 16.21 -53.69 -32.10
N SER A 60 15.51 -53.09 -31.14
CA SER A 60 15.32 -51.66 -30.99
C SER A 60 16.55 -50.91 -30.43
N HIS A 61 17.62 -51.58 -30.03
CA HIS A 61 18.76 -51.01 -29.35
C HIS A 61 19.99 -50.77 -30.24
N SER A 62 19.90 -51.01 -31.55
CA SER A 62 20.97 -50.71 -32.53
C SER A 62 20.77 -49.32 -33.12
N PRO A 63 21.80 -48.49 -33.25
CA PRO A 63 21.70 -47.13 -33.86
C PRO A 63 21.52 -47.18 -35.38
N GLU A 64 22.06 -48.22 -36.08
CA GLU A 64 22.14 -48.31 -37.54
C GLU A 64 20.80 -48.10 -38.26
N PRO A 65 19.69 -48.80 -37.91
CA PRO A 65 18.41 -48.60 -38.62
C PRO A 65 17.82 -47.20 -38.42
N TYR A 66 18.09 -46.58 -37.28
CA TYR A 66 17.64 -45.22 -37.02
C TYR A 66 18.43 -44.20 -37.82
N GLN A 67 19.75 -44.42 -38.00
CA GLN A 67 20.60 -43.58 -38.83
C GLN A 67 20.13 -43.64 -40.28
N THR A 68 19.88 -44.85 -40.82
CA THR A 68 19.39 -45.03 -42.19
C THR A 68 18.03 -44.39 -42.40
N LEU A 69 17.10 -44.54 -41.44
CA LEU A 69 15.79 -43.88 -41.49
C LEU A 69 15.93 -42.35 -41.46
N GLY A 70 16.86 -41.87 -40.65
CA GLY A 70 17.15 -40.41 -40.57
C GLY A 70 17.60 -39.86 -41.92
N MET A 71 18.54 -40.56 -42.59
CA MET A 71 19.04 -40.19 -43.92
C MET A 71 17.93 -40.27 -44.99
N ILE A 72 17.10 -41.32 -44.98
CA ILE A 72 15.95 -41.45 -45.90
C ILE A 72 14.99 -40.27 -45.77
N TYR A 73 14.64 -39.91 -44.55
CA TYR A 73 13.71 -38.80 -44.32
C TYR A 73 14.32 -37.42 -44.62
N GLU A 74 15.63 -37.29 -44.50
CA GLU A 74 16.35 -36.11 -44.95
C GLU A 74 16.23 -35.93 -46.47
N GLU A 75 16.48 -37.00 -47.25
CA GLU A 75 16.33 -36.99 -48.69
C GLU A 75 14.87 -36.73 -49.14
N LYS A 76 13.92 -37.23 -48.38
CA LYS A 76 12.48 -36.95 -48.62
C LYS A 76 12.06 -35.55 -48.18
N LYS A 77 12.98 -34.70 -47.71
CA LYS A 77 12.74 -33.33 -47.22
C LYS A 77 11.73 -33.28 -46.07
N MET A 78 11.70 -34.36 -45.26
CA MET A 78 10.84 -34.44 -44.06
C MET A 78 11.70 -34.24 -42.82
N ALA A 79 12.26 -33.02 -42.66
CA ALA A 79 13.27 -32.67 -41.68
C ALA A 79 12.89 -33.03 -40.24
N ASN A 80 11.59 -32.86 -39.84
CA ASN A 80 11.12 -33.20 -38.50
C ASN A 80 11.25 -34.70 -38.18
N LYS A 81 10.97 -35.57 -39.15
CA LYS A 81 11.12 -37.03 -39.00
C LYS A 81 12.59 -37.42 -39.02
N SER A 82 13.38 -36.85 -39.92
CA SER A 82 14.82 -37.05 -39.97
C SER A 82 15.47 -36.75 -38.62
N LEU A 83 15.20 -35.56 -38.05
CA LEU A 83 15.74 -35.14 -36.75
C LEU A 83 15.35 -36.11 -35.63
N GLN A 84 14.10 -36.61 -35.64
CA GLN A 84 13.62 -37.57 -34.62
C GLN A 84 14.40 -38.88 -34.65
N PHE A 85 14.61 -39.47 -35.86
CA PHE A 85 15.31 -40.73 -35.99
C PHE A 85 16.83 -40.59 -35.72
N LEU A 86 17.45 -39.53 -36.18
CA LEU A 86 18.86 -39.23 -35.93
C LEU A 86 19.09 -38.97 -34.43
N LEU A 87 18.17 -38.34 -33.76
CA LEU A 87 18.22 -38.11 -32.30
C LEU A 87 18.24 -39.46 -31.54
N ILE A 88 17.39 -40.38 -31.94
CA ILE A 88 17.35 -41.73 -31.32
C ILE A 88 18.68 -42.44 -31.55
N ALA A 89 19.22 -42.37 -32.78
CA ALA A 89 20.51 -42.97 -33.14
C ALA A 89 21.65 -42.41 -32.28
N ALA A 90 21.71 -41.08 -32.11
CA ALA A 90 22.74 -40.43 -31.32
C ALA A 90 22.64 -40.76 -29.83
N PHE A 91 21.43 -40.99 -29.29
CA PHE A 91 21.26 -41.51 -27.92
C PHE A 91 21.75 -42.95 -27.75
N LEU A 92 21.61 -43.75 -28.78
CA LEU A 92 22.02 -45.19 -28.73
C LEU A 92 23.54 -45.32 -28.92
N SER A 93 24.16 -44.48 -29.78
CA SER A 93 25.60 -44.41 -30.00
C SER A 93 26.08 -42.98 -29.95
N PRO A 94 26.41 -42.47 -28.76
CA PRO A 94 26.81 -41.05 -28.61
C PRO A 94 28.21 -40.79 -29.18
N ASP A 95 28.25 -40.34 -30.41
CA ASP A 95 29.46 -39.90 -31.11
C ASP A 95 29.45 -38.36 -31.22
N ALA A 96 30.62 -37.74 -31.14
CA ALA A 96 30.78 -36.30 -31.20
C ALA A 96 30.29 -35.72 -32.53
N GLU A 97 30.68 -36.36 -33.63
CA GLU A 97 30.32 -35.91 -34.99
C GLU A 97 28.79 -35.94 -35.22
N GLU A 98 28.11 -36.95 -34.66
CA GLU A 98 26.65 -37.07 -34.78
C GLU A 98 25.94 -35.95 -34.05
N TRP A 99 26.42 -35.57 -32.85
CA TRP A 99 25.84 -34.48 -32.10
C TRP A 99 26.07 -33.13 -32.80
N GLU A 100 27.22 -32.92 -33.43
CA GLU A 100 27.50 -31.71 -34.19
C GLU A 100 26.58 -31.58 -35.43
N LYS A 101 26.45 -32.66 -36.22
CA LYS A 101 25.53 -32.72 -37.37
C LYS A 101 24.09 -32.45 -36.98
N LEU A 102 23.64 -33.02 -35.86
CA LEU A 102 22.29 -32.80 -35.35
C LEU A 102 22.08 -31.36 -34.90
N ALA A 103 23.08 -30.75 -34.29
CA ALA A 103 23.03 -29.35 -33.86
C ALA A 103 22.90 -28.42 -35.09
N ASP A 104 23.69 -28.66 -36.13
CA ASP A 104 23.63 -27.88 -37.37
C ASP A 104 22.28 -28.03 -38.08
N LEU A 105 21.79 -29.26 -38.22
CA LEU A 105 20.46 -29.54 -38.81
C LEU A 105 19.34 -28.82 -38.03
N SER A 106 19.42 -28.82 -36.71
CA SER A 106 18.42 -28.19 -35.88
C SER A 106 18.47 -26.66 -35.97
N LEU A 107 19.68 -26.09 -36.11
CA LEU A 107 19.86 -24.64 -36.32
C LEU A 107 19.25 -24.20 -37.67
N HIS A 108 19.47 -24.97 -38.75
CA HIS A 108 18.84 -24.69 -40.04
C HIS A 108 17.32 -24.70 -39.96
N GLN A 109 16.74 -25.65 -39.21
CA GLN A 109 15.30 -25.73 -39.02
C GLN A 109 14.75 -24.52 -38.24
N VAL A 110 15.49 -24.01 -37.24
CA VAL A 110 15.10 -22.79 -36.49
C VAL A 110 15.06 -21.60 -37.43
N CYS A 111 16.03 -21.48 -38.32
CA CYS A 111 16.07 -20.39 -39.29
C CYS A 111 14.90 -20.46 -40.29
N ASP A 112 14.58 -21.66 -40.78
CA ASP A 112 13.48 -21.86 -41.75
C ASP A 112 12.09 -21.63 -41.15
N THR A 113 11.85 -22.02 -39.87
CA THR A 113 10.56 -21.88 -39.22
C THR A 113 10.22 -20.46 -38.76
N SER A 114 11.23 -19.58 -38.72
CA SER A 114 10.98 -18.17 -38.34
C SER A 114 10.10 -17.42 -39.36
N LEU A 115 9.91 -17.97 -40.54
CA LEU A 115 9.11 -17.37 -41.61
C LEU A 115 7.62 -17.76 -41.63
N GLN A 116 7.18 -18.71 -40.79
CA GLN A 116 5.78 -19.15 -40.76
C GLN A 116 5.09 -18.73 -39.44
N LYS A 117 4.10 -17.83 -39.56
CA LYS A 117 3.41 -17.16 -38.43
C LYS A 117 2.50 -18.02 -37.53
N ASN A 118 2.30 -19.30 -37.78
CA ASN A 118 1.28 -20.10 -37.09
C ASN A 118 1.80 -21.23 -36.21
N ALA A 119 3.05 -21.19 -35.76
CA ALA A 119 3.66 -22.32 -35.07
C ALA A 119 4.39 -21.99 -33.77
N PHE A 120 3.81 -21.10 -32.94
CA PHE A 120 4.45 -20.68 -31.67
C PHE A 120 4.85 -21.88 -30.79
N VAL A 121 3.97 -22.86 -30.65
CA VAL A 121 4.24 -24.06 -29.85
C VAL A 121 5.30 -24.95 -30.50
N CYS A 122 5.27 -25.08 -31.84
CA CYS A 122 6.27 -25.85 -32.57
C CYS A 122 7.64 -25.15 -32.54
N LEU A 123 7.65 -23.82 -32.65
CA LEU A 123 8.89 -23.02 -32.57
C LEU A 123 9.53 -23.17 -31.16
N MET A 124 8.76 -23.05 -30.11
CA MET A 124 9.23 -23.25 -28.71
C MET A 124 9.82 -24.65 -28.51
N TRP A 125 9.24 -25.65 -29.15
CA TRP A 125 9.70 -27.04 -29.02
C TRP A 125 11.00 -27.25 -29.78
N VAL A 126 11.09 -26.74 -31.02
CA VAL A 126 12.28 -26.85 -31.88
C VAL A 126 13.46 -26.09 -31.23
N THR A 127 13.24 -24.87 -30.72
CA THR A 127 14.30 -24.08 -30.07
C THR A 127 14.80 -24.76 -28.78
N SER A 128 13.91 -25.37 -28.01
CA SER A 128 14.26 -26.12 -26.79
C SER A 128 15.09 -27.36 -27.12
N ALA A 129 14.69 -28.10 -28.17
CA ALA A 129 15.43 -29.29 -28.66
C ALA A 129 16.80 -28.89 -29.18
N SER A 130 16.89 -27.80 -29.97
CA SER A 130 18.14 -27.27 -30.52
C SER A 130 19.12 -26.84 -29.41
N SER A 131 18.60 -26.16 -28.37
CA SER A 131 19.41 -25.77 -27.21
C SER A 131 20.01 -27.01 -26.50
N PHE A 132 19.23 -28.08 -26.39
CA PHE A 132 19.70 -29.36 -25.80
C PHE A 132 20.79 -30.01 -26.67
N LEU A 133 20.57 -30.04 -27.98
CA LEU A 133 21.52 -30.64 -28.96
C LEU A 133 22.84 -29.87 -28.96
N LEU A 134 22.80 -28.55 -29.00
CA LEU A 134 23.95 -27.69 -28.88
C LEU A 134 24.73 -27.93 -27.59
N GLY A 135 23.99 -28.14 -26.47
CA GLY A 135 24.62 -28.50 -25.20
C GLY A 135 25.38 -29.84 -25.24
N ARG A 136 24.94 -30.77 -26.08
CA ARG A 136 25.66 -32.04 -26.33
C ARG A 136 26.86 -31.82 -27.25
N ALA A 137 26.72 -31.04 -28.31
CA ALA A 137 27.81 -30.68 -29.24
C ALA A 137 28.92 -29.93 -28.48
N ILE A 138 28.60 -29.01 -27.60
CA ILE A 138 29.55 -28.28 -26.74
C ILE A 138 30.35 -29.25 -25.84
N LYS A 139 29.70 -30.27 -25.30
CA LYS A 139 30.39 -31.29 -24.48
C LYS A 139 31.34 -32.15 -25.31
N ALA A 140 31.02 -32.37 -26.59
CA ALA A 140 31.86 -33.11 -27.51
C ALA A 140 33.05 -32.25 -28.00
N ASN A 141 32.78 -30.97 -28.28
CA ASN A 141 33.82 -30.03 -28.78
C ASN A 141 33.68 -28.69 -28.04
N PRO A 142 34.27 -28.56 -26.83
CA PRO A 142 34.16 -27.33 -26.02
C PRO A 142 34.81 -26.09 -26.60
N GLN A 143 35.68 -26.24 -27.58
CA GLN A 143 36.45 -25.14 -28.18
C GLN A 143 35.72 -24.43 -29.31
N ASN A 144 34.60 -24.96 -29.79
CA ASN A 144 33.81 -24.37 -30.85
C ASN A 144 32.90 -23.27 -30.28
N LEU A 145 33.31 -22.03 -30.46
CA LEU A 145 32.61 -20.85 -29.92
C LEU A 145 31.24 -20.62 -30.58
N ASP A 146 31.06 -21.02 -31.83
CA ASP A 146 29.82 -20.82 -32.58
C ASP A 146 28.65 -21.58 -31.92
N TYR A 147 28.93 -22.80 -31.45
CA TYR A 147 27.91 -23.61 -30.75
C TYR A 147 27.50 -22.97 -29.39
N HIS A 148 28.47 -22.38 -28.69
CA HIS A 148 28.19 -21.65 -27.43
C HIS A 148 27.31 -20.42 -27.69
N TRP A 149 27.67 -19.61 -28.70
CA TRP A 149 26.89 -18.41 -29.07
C TRP A 149 25.47 -18.80 -29.50
N ALA A 150 25.34 -19.76 -30.42
CA ALA A 150 24.04 -20.21 -30.92
C ALA A 150 23.17 -20.73 -29.80
N ARG A 151 23.75 -21.48 -28.85
CA ARG A 151 23.01 -22.02 -27.72
C ARG A 151 22.51 -20.90 -26.77
N CYS A 152 23.37 -19.92 -26.49
CA CYS A 152 23.03 -18.82 -25.60
C CYS A 152 21.94 -17.93 -26.23
N ASP A 153 22.03 -17.65 -27.53
CA ASP A 153 20.98 -16.90 -28.27
C ASP A 153 19.64 -17.62 -28.22
N LEU A 154 19.64 -18.95 -28.42
CA LEU A 154 18.40 -19.74 -28.32
C LEU A 154 17.81 -19.71 -26.90
N LEU A 155 18.66 -19.77 -25.87
CA LEU A 155 18.22 -19.70 -24.46
C LEU A 155 17.61 -18.33 -24.11
N GLU A 156 18.17 -17.25 -24.68
CA GLU A 156 17.60 -15.90 -24.54
C GLU A 156 16.24 -15.80 -25.20
N ARG A 157 16.08 -16.32 -26.42
CA ARG A 157 14.80 -16.36 -27.14
C ARG A 157 13.75 -17.18 -26.41
N LEU A 158 14.18 -18.21 -25.66
CA LEU A 158 13.29 -19.02 -24.80
C LEU A 158 12.95 -18.34 -23.46
N GLY A 159 13.56 -17.19 -23.15
CA GLY A 159 13.38 -16.49 -21.89
C GLY A 159 14.16 -17.08 -20.72
N GLU A 160 15.05 -18.04 -20.98
CA GLU A 160 15.85 -18.71 -19.94
C GLU A 160 17.20 -17.99 -19.72
N LYS A 161 17.12 -16.70 -19.35
CA LYS A 161 18.29 -15.81 -19.21
C LYS A 161 19.37 -16.35 -18.25
N LEU A 162 18.99 -17.00 -17.15
CA LEU A 162 19.96 -17.56 -16.19
C LEU A 162 20.77 -18.73 -16.78
N LYS A 163 20.18 -19.52 -17.68
CA LYS A 163 20.91 -20.60 -18.37
C LYS A 163 21.82 -20.05 -19.45
N ALA A 164 21.39 -19.01 -20.17
CA ALA A 164 22.23 -18.29 -21.15
C ALA A 164 23.46 -17.71 -20.44
N LEU A 165 23.27 -17.07 -19.29
CA LEU A 165 24.32 -16.48 -18.45
C LEU A 165 25.39 -17.52 -18.06
N LYS A 166 24.93 -18.71 -17.61
CA LYS A 166 25.85 -19.83 -17.30
C LYS A 166 26.64 -20.29 -18.54
N GLY A 167 25.98 -20.26 -19.69
CA GLY A 167 26.62 -20.57 -20.97
C GLY A 167 27.72 -19.57 -21.32
N TYR A 168 27.44 -18.28 -21.22
CA TYR A 168 28.37 -17.19 -21.45
C TYR A 168 29.57 -17.26 -20.47
N SER A 169 29.30 -17.48 -19.19
CA SER A 169 30.34 -17.61 -18.16
C SER A 169 31.25 -18.83 -18.42
N HIS A 170 30.67 -19.92 -18.93
CA HIS A 170 31.43 -21.13 -19.30
C HIS A 170 32.31 -20.86 -20.52
N MET A 171 31.81 -20.12 -21.51
CA MET A 171 32.53 -19.76 -22.73
C MET A 171 33.77 -18.90 -22.44
N LEU A 172 33.67 -17.96 -21.48
CA LEU A 172 34.78 -17.10 -21.04
C LEU A 172 36.04 -17.88 -20.63
N LYS A 173 35.88 -19.12 -20.14
CA LYS A 173 36.98 -19.98 -19.68
C LYS A 173 37.82 -20.50 -20.85
N TYR A 174 37.25 -20.62 -22.04
CA TYR A 174 37.93 -21.17 -23.23
C TYR A 174 38.53 -20.09 -24.13
N LEU A 175 38.16 -18.81 -23.93
CA LEU A 175 38.71 -17.70 -24.71
C LEU A 175 40.17 -17.44 -24.36
N ARG A 176 41.00 -17.28 -25.40
CA ARG A 176 42.43 -16.94 -25.27
C ARG A 176 42.65 -15.42 -25.25
N THR A 177 43.84 -14.99 -24.85
CA THR A 177 44.22 -13.57 -24.76
C THR A 177 44.27 -12.87 -26.14
N ASP A 178 44.47 -13.62 -27.21
CA ASP A 178 44.48 -13.10 -28.58
C ASP A 178 43.05 -12.85 -29.13
N GLN A 179 42.01 -13.37 -28.45
CA GLN A 179 40.59 -13.22 -28.81
C GLN A 179 39.92 -12.11 -27.99
N GLY A 180 40.60 -11.00 -27.76
CA GLY A 180 40.14 -9.92 -26.89
C GLY A 180 38.82 -9.27 -27.33
N LYS A 181 38.57 -9.15 -28.64
CA LYS A 181 37.34 -8.58 -29.18
C LYS A 181 36.10 -9.43 -28.79
N ASP A 182 36.22 -10.76 -28.95
CA ASP A 182 35.16 -11.69 -28.58
C ASP A 182 34.96 -11.75 -27.07
N GLY A 183 36.05 -11.63 -26.29
CA GLY A 183 36.01 -11.58 -24.83
C GLY A 183 35.27 -10.36 -24.31
N LEU A 184 35.54 -9.19 -24.88
CA LEU A 184 34.83 -7.95 -24.51
C LEU A 184 33.35 -7.98 -24.92
N LYS A 185 33.06 -8.48 -26.12
CA LYS A 185 31.68 -8.67 -26.60
C LYS A 185 30.88 -9.57 -25.64
N LEU A 186 31.51 -10.67 -25.22
CA LEU A 186 30.93 -11.64 -24.30
C LEU A 186 30.68 -11.01 -22.92
N ALA A 187 31.64 -10.24 -22.41
CA ALA A 187 31.53 -9.54 -21.15
C ALA A 187 30.37 -8.54 -21.17
N LYS A 188 30.17 -7.85 -22.30
CA LYS A 188 29.01 -6.91 -22.47
C LYS A 188 27.68 -7.65 -22.40
N GLU A 189 27.56 -8.82 -23.05
CA GLU A 189 26.31 -9.61 -23.00
C GLU A 189 26.05 -10.14 -21.57
N ILE A 190 27.08 -10.58 -20.88
CA ILE A 190 26.97 -10.99 -19.46
C ILE A 190 26.53 -9.82 -18.60
N ALA A 191 27.15 -8.65 -18.77
CA ALA A 191 26.85 -7.43 -18.02
C ALA A 191 25.42 -6.96 -18.28
N LYS A 192 24.98 -7.01 -19.55
CA LYS A 192 23.60 -6.65 -19.95
C LYS A 192 22.57 -7.52 -19.24
N ILE A 193 22.76 -8.84 -19.26
CA ILE A 193 21.83 -9.79 -18.62
C ILE A 193 21.79 -9.56 -17.09
N HIS A 194 22.94 -9.34 -16.47
CA HIS A 194 23.00 -9.04 -15.03
C HIS A 194 22.32 -7.72 -14.71
N TYR A 195 22.52 -6.70 -15.54
CA TYR A 195 21.89 -5.39 -15.37
C TYR A 195 20.35 -5.47 -15.45
N GLU A 196 19.83 -6.23 -16.45
CA GLU A 196 18.39 -6.47 -16.61
C GLU A 196 17.80 -7.22 -15.40
N ASN A 197 18.60 -8.08 -14.77
CA ASN A 197 18.19 -8.83 -13.56
C ASN A 197 18.39 -8.03 -12.27
N LYS A 198 18.85 -6.76 -12.37
CA LYS A 198 19.14 -5.86 -11.24
C LYS A 198 20.34 -6.29 -10.39
N ASP A 199 21.19 -7.17 -10.91
CA ASP A 199 22.43 -7.63 -10.26
C ASP A 199 23.62 -6.80 -10.76
N VAL A 200 23.62 -5.50 -10.46
CA VAL A 200 24.60 -4.53 -11.01
C VAL A 200 26.03 -4.86 -10.59
N HIS A 201 26.24 -5.43 -9.40
CA HIS A 201 27.57 -5.85 -8.91
C HIS A 201 28.19 -6.92 -9.81
N LEU A 202 27.38 -7.89 -10.24
CA LEU A 202 27.85 -8.96 -11.12
C LEU A 202 28.14 -8.44 -12.54
N ALA A 203 27.35 -7.46 -13.00
CA ALA A 203 27.61 -6.76 -14.27
C ALA A 203 28.97 -6.04 -14.23
N ARG A 204 29.24 -5.31 -13.17
CA ARG A 204 30.52 -4.64 -12.94
C ARG A 204 31.70 -5.65 -12.96
N ASP A 205 31.59 -6.72 -12.15
CA ASP A 205 32.65 -7.72 -12.01
C ASP A 205 32.97 -8.39 -13.34
N ALA A 206 31.96 -8.65 -14.16
CA ALA A 206 32.17 -9.22 -15.51
C ALA A 206 32.98 -8.28 -16.42
N MET A 207 32.60 -6.99 -16.43
CA MET A 207 33.30 -5.97 -17.24
C MET A 207 34.71 -5.71 -16.70
N GLU A 208 34.89 -5.60 -15.40
CA GLU A 208 36.20 -5.37 -14.77
C GLU A 208 37.16 -6.50 -15.05
N THR A 209 36.69 -7.76 -14.98
CA THR A 209 37.49 -8.95 -15.32
C THR A 209 37.95 -8.92 -16.80
N ALA A 210 37.04 -8.51 -17.69
CA ALA A 210 37.35 -8.40 -19.12
C ALA A 210 38.38 -7.29 -19.39
N PHE A 211 38.26 -6.13 -18.76
CA PHE A 211 39.18 -5.00 -18.88
C PHE A 211 40.59 -5.38 -18.40
N ARG A 212 40.67 -6.12 -17.29
CA ARG A 212 41.91 -6.60 -16.70
C ARG A 212 42.61 -7.65 -17.63
N LYS A 213 41.79 -8.51 -18.27
CA LYS A 213 42.30 -9.60 -19.14
C LYS A 213 42.68 -9.10 -20.52
N TYR A 214 41.98 -8.09 -21.08
CA TYR A 214 42.14 -7.62 -22.45
C TYR A 214 42.37 -6.09 -22.56
N PRO A 215 43.34 -5.50 -21.85
CA PRO A 215 43.46 -4.03 -21.76
C PRO A 215 43.75 -3.36 -23.11
N SER A 216 44.42 -4.02 -24.05
CA SER A 216 44.77 -3.47 -25.36
C SER A 216 43.62 -3.43 -26.37
N TYR A 217 42.49 -4.07 -26.07
CA TYR A 217 41.31 -4.14 -26.95
C TYR A 217 40.17 -3.23 -26.50
N VAL A 218 40.29 -2.59 -25.33
CA VAL A 218 39.25 -1.71 -24.73
C VAL A 218 39.06 -0.47 -25.62
N THR A 219 37.81 -0.21 -26.04
CA THR A 219 37.44 0.95 -26.85
C THR A 219 36.86 2.04 -25.98
N PRO A 220 36.82 3.32 -26.41
CA PRO A 220 36.15 4.39 -25.66
C PRO A 220 34.70 4.10 -25.36
N GLU A 221 34.00 3.36 -26.25
CA GLU A 221 32.60 2.92 -26.02
C GLU A 221 32.51 1.94 -24.85
N ASP A 222 33.47 1.05 -24.71
CA ASP A 222 33.55 0.09 -23.61
C ASP A 222 33.78 0.81 -22.28
N VAL A 223 34.68 1.81 -22.28
CA VAL A 223 34.96 2.67 -21.13
C VAL A 223 33.67 3.40 -20.73
N ASN A 224 32.94 3.98 -21.69
CA ASN A 224 31.70 4.70 -21.45
C ASN A 224 30.66 3.79 -20.75
N LEU A 225 30.48 2.56 -21.26
CA LEU A 225 29.55 1.58 -20.68
C LEU A 225 29.96 1.19 -19.24
N MET A 226 31.25 0.97 -19.04
CA MET A 226 31.77 0.62 -17.69
C MET A 226 31.54 1.75 -16.70
N LEU A 227 31.75 3.00 -17.13
CA LEU A 227 31.52 4.18 -16.29
C LEU A 227 30.04 4.31 -15.90
N GLU A 228 29.12 4.02 -16.83
CA GLU A 228 27.67 4.03 -16.53
C GLU A 228 27.32 3.04 -15.43
N VAL A 229 27.87 1.82 -15.50
CA VAL A 229 27.66 0.78 -14.49
C VAL A 229 28.21 1.23 -13.13
N LEU A 230 29.41 1.80 -13.11
CA LEU A 230 30.07 2.26 -11.87
C LEU A 230 29.37 3.48 -11.26
N MET A 231 28.95 4.44 -12.09
CA MET A 231 28.21 5.64 -11.63
C MET A 231 26.86 5.25 -11.03
N HIS A 232 26.18 4.26 -11.61
CA HIS A 232 24.94 3.71 -11.03
C HIS A 232 25.18 3.10 -9.63
N GLN A 233 26.41 2.57 -9.40
CA GLN A 233 26.80 2.04 -8.08
C GLN A 233 27.42 3.10 -7.16
N GLN A 234 27.55 4.34 -7.63
CA GLN A 234 28.18 5.45 -6.91
C GLN A 234 29.66 5.19 -6.56
N GLU A 235 30.37 4.38 -7.39
CA GLU A 235 31.78 4.08 -7.20
C GLU A 235 32.68 5.04 -8.03
N TYR A 236 32.61 6.31 -7.70
CA TYR A 236 33.24 7.40 -8.48
C TYR A 236 34.77 7.33 -8.49
N THR A 237 35.39 6.82 -7.42
CA THR A 237 36.85 6.64 -7.37
C THR A 237 37.33 5.64 -8.42
N LYS A 238 36.56 4.55 -8.64
CA LYS A 238 36.88 3.55 -9.66
C LYS A 238 36.63 4.13 -11.07
N CYS A 239 35.66 5.01 -11.22
CA CYS A 239 35.45 5.70 -12.51
C CYS A 239 36.70 6.48 -12.90
N ILE A 240 37.28 7.22 -11.97
CA ILE A 240 38.51 7.98 -12.19
C ILE A 240 39.69 7.05 -12.50
N GLU A 241 39.82 5.93 -11.76
CA GLU A 241 40.83 4.92 -11.98
C GLU A 241 40.80 4.35 -13.40
N ILE A 242 39.61 4.03 -13.92
CA ILE A 242 39.41 3.49 -15.28
C ILE A 242 39.78 4.55 -16.33
N LEU A 243 39.39 5.81 -16.09
CA LEU A 243 39.72 6.92 -17.00
C LEU A 243 41.23 7.15 -17.05
N ILE A 244 41.92 7.05 -15.93
CA ILE A 244 43.39 7.13 -15.87
C ILE A 244 44.01 5.96 -16.66
N ASN A 245 43.56 4.73 -16.45
CA ASN A 245 44.15 3.53 -17.04
C ASN A 245 43.86 3.35 -18.54
N HIS A 246 42.68 3.80 -19.02
CA HIS A 246 42.21 3.49 -20.38
C HIS A 246 41.90 4.71 -21.25
N ALA A 247 41.78 5.93 -20.67
CA ALA A 247 41.42 7.13 -21.41
C ALA A 247 42.55 8.19 -21.43
N GLY A 248 43.69 7.93 -20.81
CA GLY A 248 44.85 8.79 -20.84
C GLY A 248 44.75 10.04 -19.93
N VAL A 249 43.82 10.05 -18.99
CA VAL A 249 43.67 11.14 -17.99
C VAL A 249 44.84 11.04 -16.98
N GLN A 250 45.39 12.19 -16.61
CA GLN A 250 46.50 12.23 -15.62
C GLN A 250 46.22 13.29 -14.56
N LEU A 251 46.39 12.92 -13.29
CA LEU A 251 46.34 13.84 -12.18
C LEU A 251 47.73 14.41 -11.95
N LEU A 252 47.83 15.73 -11.74
CA LEU A 252 49.10 16.43 -11.58
C LEU A 252 49.11 17.25 -10.28
N ASN A 253 50.28 17.37 -9.71
CA ASN A 253 50.49 18.26 -8.54
C ASN A 253 51.75 19.13 -8.83
N LYS A 254 51.57 20.42 -8.90
CA LYS A 254 52.64 21.40 -9.18
C LYS A 254 53.75 21.41 -8.13
N ASN A 255 53.46 20.94 -6.93
CA ASN A 255 54.38 21.04 -5.78
C ASN A 255 55.17 19.79 -5.47
N VAL A 256 54.92 18.68 -6.18
CA VAL A 256 55.55 17.36 -5.95
C VAL A 256 56.04 16.78 -7.29
N GLY A 257 57.16 16.09 -7.28
CA GLY A 257 57.71 15.42 -8.47
C GLY A 257 56.73 14.35 -8.99
N GLU A 258 56.60 14.27 -10.30
CA GLU A 258 55.65 13.36 -10.97
C GLU A 258 55.77 11.90 -10.52
N GLU A 259 57.03 11.38 -10.44
CA GLU A 259 57.28 10.00 -10.03
C GLU A 259 56.85 9.72 -8.58
N GLU A 260 57.09 10.69 -7.68
CA GLU A 260 56.69 10.58 -6.27
C GLU A 260 55.17 10.67 -6.11
N PHE A 261 54.54 11.53 -6.87
CA PHE A 261 53.08 11.74 -6.84
C PHE A 261 52.33 10.49 -7.33
N HIS A 262 52.75 9.93 -8.46
CA HIS A 262 52.11 8.73 -9.05
C HIS A 262 52.39 7.43 -8.26
N SER A 263 53.32 7.41 -7.34
CA SER A 263 53.57 6.25 -6.46
C SER A 263 52.57 6.17 -5.30
N ARG A 264 51.80 7.23 -5.03
CA ARG A 264 50.81 7.32 -3.95
C ARG A 264 49.51 6.62 -4.32
N SER A 265 48.68 6.31 -3.31
CA SER A 265 47.34 5.77 -3.54
C SER A 265 46.48 6.75 -4.31
N LEU A 266 45.50 6.29 -5.08
CA LEU A 266 44.59 7.15 -5.84
C LEU A 266 43.87 8.16 -4.95
N GLU A 267 43.45 7.76 -3.76
CA GLU A 267 42.80 8.63 -2.78
C GLU A 267 43.71 9.79 -2.33
N GLU A 268 44.98 9.49 -2.13
CA GLU A 268 45.98 10.50 -1.78
C GLU A 268 46.28 11.43 -2.96
N GLN A 269 46.35 10.85 -4.18
CA GLN A 269 46.50 11.65 -5.39
C GLN A 269 45.34 12.63 -5.59
N LEU A 270 44.11 12.16 -5.42
CA LEU A 270 42.90 13.00 -5.53
C LEU A 270 42.82 14.13 -4.50
N SER A 271 43.29 13.87 -3.28
CA SER A 271 43.30 14.87 -2.21
C SER A 271 44.39 15.94 -2.38
N GLN A 272 45.44 15.65 -3.14
CA GLN A 272 46.60 16.52 -3.31
C GLN A 272 46.78 17.07 -4.73
N ALA A 273 46.04 16.58 -5.70
CA ALA A 273 46.10 17.04 -7.08
C ALA A 273 45.67 18.51 -7.19
N THR A 274 46.42 19.26 -7.98
CA THR A 274 46.14 20.67 -8.28
C THR A 274 45.62 20.86 -9.70
N GLU A 275 45.90 19.94 -10.58
CA GLU A 275 45.45 19.98 -11.99
C GLU A 275 45.17 18.57 -12.50
N CYS A 276 44.31 18.51 -13.50
CA CYS A 276 44.00 17.28 -14.24
C CYS A 276 44.25 17.51 -15.72
N TYR A 277 45.16 16.72 -16.27
CA TYR A 277 45.40 16.70 -17.72
C TYR A 277 44.38 15.80 -18.38
N VAL A 278 43.64 16.35 -19.33
CA VAL A 278 42.66 15.62 -20.14
C VAL A 278 43.14 15.67 -21.60
N PRO A 279 43.30 14.52 -22.30
CA PRO A 279 43.67 14.52 -23.72
C PRO A 279 42.66 15.30 -24.57
N ALA A 280 43.15 16.03 -25.56
CA ALA A 280 42.33 16.87 -26.45
C ALA A 280 41.39 16.03 -27.34
N ASP A 281 41.67 14.75 -27.53
CA ASP A 281 40.87 13.82 -28.32
C ASP A 281 39.90 12.99 -27.48
N LEU A 282 39.78 13.29 -26.18
CA LEU A 282 38.80 12.63 -25.29
C LEU A 282 37.39 13.02 -25.69
N LEU A 283 36.50 12.02 -25.81
CA LEU A 283 35.10 12.26 -26.09
C LEU A 283 34.48 13.13 -25.00
N ILE A 284 33.67 14.12 -25.39
CA ILE A 284 33.05 15.08 -24.45
C ILE A 284 32.21 14.39 -23.38
N ASP A 285 31.57 13.27 -23.71
CA ASP A 285 30.81 12.45 -22.74
C ASP A 285 31.73 11.89 -21.64
N LEU A 286 32.92 11.40 -22.01
CA LEU A 286 33.88 10.91 -21.02
C LEU A 286 34.46 12.04 -20.18
N HIS A 287 34.66 13.22 -20.77
CA HIS A 287 35.10 14.43 -20.09
C HIS A 287 34.06 14.83 -19.03
N THR A 288 32.77 14.78 -19.38
CA THR A 288 31.66 15.09 -18.45
C THR A 288 31.61 14.08 -17.32
N LYS A 289 31.73 12.76 -17.62
CA LYS A 289 31.72 11.69 -16.60
C LYS A 289 32.91 11.78 -15.65
N LEU A 290 34.09 12.22 -16.17
CA LEU A 290 35.24 12.54 -15.32
C LEU A 290 34.91 13.67 -14.36
N THR A 291 34.34 14.76 -14.87
CA THR A 291 33.96 15.95 -14.10
C THR A 291 32.94 15.60 -13.01
N VAL A 292 31.91 14.84 -13.36
CA VAL A 292 30.87 14.34 -12.43
C VAL A 292 31.53 13.50 -11.33
N SER A 293 32.44 12.58 -11.70
CA SER A 293 33.13 11.72 -10.73
C SER A 293 34.00 12.52 -9.77
N LEU A 294 34.70 13.54 -10.26
CA LEU A 294 35.54 14.45 -9.45
C LEU A 294 34.68 15.27 -8.47
N ILE A 295 33.50 15.72 -8.91
CA ILE A 295 32.55 16.48 -8.05
C ILE A 295 32.07 15.58 -6.90
N HIS A 296 31.68 14.32 -7.19
CA HIS A 296 31.22 13.39 -6.16
C HIS A 296 32.31 13.02 -5.16
N VAL A 297 33.57 13.00 -5.61
CA VAL A 297 34.73 12.75 -4.71
C VAL A 297 35.13 14.05 -3.95
N LYS A 298 34.43 15.17 -4.26
CA LYS A 298 34.67 16.50 -3.65
C LYS A 298 36.02 17.12 -4.01
N ALA A 299 36.59 16.77 -5.16
CA ALA A 299 37.84 17.33 -5.68
C ALA A 299 37.55 18.63 -6.48
N PHE A 300 37.00 19.65 -5.79
CA PHE A 300 36.50 20.87 -6.42
C PHE A 300 37.60 21.72 -7.10
N GLU A 301 38.81 21.72 -6.56
CA GLU A 301 39.94 22.46 -7.15
C GLU A 301 40.27 21.96 -8.54
N ILE A 302 40.13 20.64 -8.76
CA ILE A 302 40.43 20.00 -10.05
C ILE A 302 39.23 20.10 -10.99
N SER A 303 38.01 19.95 -10.47
CA SER A 303 36.78 19.91 -11.30
C SER A 303 36.37 21.30 -11.81
N ALA A 304 36.65 22.37 -11.07
CA ALA A 304 36.22 23.74 -11.44
C ALA A 304 36.75 24.16 -12.84
N PRO A 305 38.06 24.01 -13.18
CA PRO A 305 38.52 24.33 -14.52
C PRO A 305 37.90 23.48 -15.63
N LEU A 306 37.57 22.22 -15.32
CA LEU A 306 36.93 21.31 -16.28
C LEU A 306 35.47 21.73 -16.54
N VAL A 307 34.77 22.20 -15.50
CA VAL A 307 33.42 22.74 -15.63
C VAL A 307 33.46 24.03 -16.49
N GLU A 308 34.42 24.92 -16.25
CA GLU A 308 34.60 26.16 -17.05
C GLU A 308 34.83 25.85 -18.53
N GLN A 309 35.61 24.83 -18.84
CA GLN A 309 35.82 24.37 -20.21
C GLN A 309 34.51 23.92 -20.86
N LEU A 310 33.72 23.12 -20.15
CA LEU A 310 32.42 22.62 -20.62
C LEU A 310 31.39 23.76 -20.77
N MET A 311 31.45 24.79 -19.91
CA MET A 311 30.55 25.95 -19.99
C MET A 311 30.81 26.85 -21.22
N ASN A 312 31.92 26.69 -21.91
CA ASN A 312 32.21 27.39 -23.17
C ASN A 312 31.56 26.68 -24.40
N GLU A 313 31.05 25.50 -24.20
CA GLU A 313 30.34 24.76 -25.27
C GLU A 313 28.89 25.26 -25.42
N SER A 314 28.30 25.01 -26.60
CA SER A 314 26.95 25.44 -26.92
C SER A 314 25.90 24.74 -26.00
N VAL A 315 25.10 25.53 -25.30
CA VAL A 315 24.00 25.04 -24.45
C VAL A 315 22.96 24.26 -25.27
N GLU A 316 22.72 24.68 -26.51
CA GLU A 316 21.72 24.04 -27.38
C GLU A 316 22.13 22.63 -27.83
N GLU A 317 23.44 22.37 -27.95
CA GLU A 317 23.98 21.07 -28.39
C GLU A 317 24.33 20.16 -27.21
N PHE A 318 24.81 20.71 -26.12
CA PHE A 318 25.38 19.96 -24.99
C PHE A 318 24.67 20.23 -23.65
N GLY A 319 23.44 20.75 -23.69
CA GLY A 319 22.67 21.05 -22.46
C GLY A 319 22.43 19.84 -21.56
N ASP A 320 22.35 18.65 -22.11
CA ASP A 320 22.24 17.40 -21.31
C ASP A 320 23.45 17.20 -20.39
N LEU A 321 24.64 17.58 -20.88
CA LEU A 321 25.89 17.50 -20.10
C LEU A 321 25.91 18.54 -18.97
N TYR A 322 25.34 19.72 -19.22
CA TYR A 322 25.13 20.74 -18.17
C TYR A 322 24.22 20.18 -17.06
N LEU A 323 23.15 19.45 -17.44
CA LEU A 323 22.22 18.85 -16.47
C LEU A 323 22.92 17.79 -15.62
N ASP A 324 23.73 16.92 -16.24
CA ASP A 324 24.49 15.89 -15.53
C ASP A 324 25.42 16.48 -14.46
N ILE A 325 26.12 17.56 -14.82
CA ILE A 325 27.05 18.26 -13.91
C ILE A 325 26.27 18.99 -12.81
N ALA A 326 25.16 19.65 -13.17
CA ALA A 326 24.29 20.33 -12.20
C ALA A 326 23.72 19.33 -11.18
N GLU A 327 23.27 18.17 -11.65
CA GLU A 327 22.77 17.08 -10.80
C GLU A 327 23.87 16.59 -9.85
N ALA A 328 25.09 16.44 -10.34
CA ALA A 328 26.24 16.04 -9.51
C ALA A 328 26.51 17.07 -8.38
N TYR A 329 26.43 18.36 -8.69
CA TYR A 329 26.57 19.40 -7.68
C TYR A 329 25.42 19.39 -6.67
N MET A 330 24.20 19.14 -7.11
CA MET A 330 23.03 19.01 -6.24
C MET A 330 23.17 17.83 -5.28
N ASP A 331 23.67 16.69 -5.78
CA ASP A 331 23.90 15.47 -4.97
C ASP A 331 24.93 15.69 -3.87
N VAL A 332 25.86 16.63 -4.06
CA VAL A 332 26.91 16.96 -3.09
C VAL A 332 26.54 18.19 -2.24
N ASP A 333 25.30 18.67 -2.34
CA ASP A 333 24.75 19.85 -1.64
C ASP A 333 25.47 21.17 -2.00
N PHE A 334 26.03 21.29 -3.20
CA PHE A 334 26.70 22.51 -3.66
C PHE A 334 25.84 23.23 -4.68
N HIS A 335 24.66 23.68 -4.22
CA HIS A 335 23.59 24.23 -5.05
C HIS A 335 23.95 25.55 -5.75
N GLU A 336 24.84 26.36 -5.19
CA GLU A 336 25.28 27.60 -5.81
C GLU A 336 25.96 27.39 -7.16
N ALA A 337 26.79 26.33 -7.26
CA ALA A 337 27.45 25.96 -8.51
C ALA A 337 26.43 25.37 -9.50
N ALA A 338 25.47 24.57 -9.00
CA ALA A 338 24.39 24.02 -9.82
C ALA A 338 23.56 25.13 -10.47
N LEU A 339 23.27 26.21 -9.74
CA LEU A 339 22.50 27.36 -10.24
C LEU A 339 23.23 28.05 -11.41
N GLN A 340 24.56 28.14 -11.38
CA GLN A 340 25.34 28.72 -12.45
C GLN A 340 25.19 27.96 -13.77
N LEU A 341 25.05 26.65 -13.68
CA LEU A 341 24.86 25.76 -14.85
C LEU A 341 23.39 25.75 -15.31
N LEU A 342 22.44 25.83 -14.39
CA LEU A 342 21.01 25.77 -14.72
C LEU A 342 20.47 27.09 -15.32
N ARG A 343 21.03 28.25 -14.96
CA ARG A 343 20.58 29.55 -15.47
C ARG A 343 20.66 29.69 -17.01
N PRO A 344 21.75 29.28 -17.69
CA PRO A 344 21.77 29.27 -19.15
C PRO A 344 20.73 28.33 -19.75
N LEU A 345 20.47 27.20 -19.11
CA LEU A 345 19.51 26.19 -19.60
C LEU A 345 18.08 26.70 -19.60
N ILE A 346 17.64 27.37 -18.55
CA ILE A 346 16.26 27.91 -18.47
C ILE A 346 16.01 29.04 -19.47
N ASN A 347 17.08 29.70 -19.96
CA ASN A 347 17.00 30.74 -20.97
C ASN A 347 17.04 30.17 -22.40
N SER A 348 17.34 28.88 -22.58
CA SER A 348 17.36 28.23 -23.87
C SER A 348 15.96 27.72 -24.24
N ASP A 349 15.54 27.90 -25.47
CA ASP A 349 14.22 27.40 -25.93
C ASP A 349 14.11 25.87 -25.89
N HIS A 350 15.23 25.18 -26.09
CA HIS A 350 15.29 23.71 -26.08
C HIS A 350 15.12 23.09 -24.69
N TYR A 351 15.69 23.75 -23.66
CA TYR A 351 15.73 23.24 -22.30
C TYR A 351 14.74 23.95 -21.35
N ASN A 352 13.83 24.76 -21.90
CA ASN A 352 12.75 25.41 -21.14
C ASN A 352 11.63 24.39 -20.86
N VAL A 353 11.96 23.32 -20.14
CA VAL A 353 11.07 22.20 -19.82
C VAL A 353 10.90 22.08 -18.30
N ALA A 354 9.82 21.44 -17.87
CA ALA A 354 9.46 21.30 -16.47
C ALA A 354 10.57 20.68 -15.62
N ALA A 355 11.30 19.69 -16.16
CA ALA A 355 12.37 18.98 -15.44
C ALA A 355 13.53 19.94 -15.06
N VAL A 356 13.94 20.80 -15.98
CA VAL A 356 15.02 21.76 -15.75
C VAL A 356 14.59 22.82 -14.71
N TRP A 357 13.37 23.34 -14.84
CA TRP A 357 12.80 24.28 -13.88
C TRP A 357 12.66 23.66 -12.49
N LEU A 358 12.36 22.36 -12.43
CA LEU A 358 12.28 21.65 -11.16
C LEU A 358 13.62 21.64 -10.44
N GLN A 359 14.70 21.22 -11.14
CA GLN A 359 16.05 21.22 -10.59
C GLN A 359 16.51 22.63 -10.18
N TYR A 360 16.16 23.64 -10.99
CA TYR A 360 16.46 25.04 -10.71
C TYR A 360 15.73 25.50 -9.44
N GLY A 361 14.45 25.17 -9.30
CA GLY A 361 13.66 25.49 -8.11
C GLY A 361 14.18 24.78 -6.85
N GLU A 362 14.57 23.52 -6.97
CA GLU A 362 15.16 22.74 -5.86
C GLU A 362 16.46 23.39 -5.37
N SER A 363 17.32 23.79 -6.31
CA SER A 363 18.59 24.45 -5.99
C SER A 363 18.37 25.83 -5.34
N LEU A 364 17.41 26.61 -5.83
CA LEU A 364 17.03 27.90 -5.23
C LEU A 364 16.49 27.75 -3.80
N ALA A 365 15.65 26.74 -3.59
CA ALA A 365 15.09 26.44 -2.27
C ALA A 365 16.19 26.02 -1.28
N ALA A 366 17.17 25.24 -1.75
CA ALA A 366 18.31 24.79 -0.93
C ALA A 366 19.23 25.97 -0.54
N VAL A 367 19.33 27.01 -1.39
CA VAL A 367 20.12 28.24 -1.10
C VAL A 367 19.29 29.26 -0.31
N ASP A 368 18.06 28.93 0.08
CA ASP A 368 17.13 29.76 0.86
C ASP A 368 16.61 31.00 0.09
N GLN A 369 16.63 30.96 -1.24
CA GLN A 369 16.02 31.98 -2.11
C GLN A 369 14.56 31.60 -2.39
N MET A 370 13.71 31.65 -1.35
CA MET A 370 12.35 31.11 -1.38
C MET A 370 11.41 31.81 -2.38
N GLU A 371 11.54 33.10 -2.59
CA GLU A 371 10.68 33.83 -3.54
C GLU A 371 10.98 33.42 -4.99
N GLU A 372 12.26 33.34 -5.35
CA GLU A 372 12.69 32.88 -6.69
C GLU A 372 12.35 31.41 -6.89
N ALA A 373 12.49 30.60 -5.83
CA ALA A 373 12.10 29.18 -5.85
C ALA A 373 10.59 29.04 -6.12
N ALA A 374 9.77 29.87 -5.48
CA ALA A 374 8.32 29.88 -5.72
C ALA A 374 7.98 30.21 -7.19
N GLU A 375 8.68 31.15 -7.79
CA GLU A 375 8.51 31.51 -9.21
C GLU A 375 8.93 30.35 -10.13
N ALA A 376 10.05 29.68 -9.81
CA ALA A 376 10.55 28.53 -10.57
C ALA A 376 9.54 27.37 -10.50
N TYR A 377 9.06 27.01 -9.30
CA TYR A 377 8.06 25.95 -9.13
C TYR A 377 6.72 26.33 -9.77
N ASN A 378 6.33 27.60 -9.76
CA ASN A 378 5.13 28.07 -10.45
C ASN A 378 5.26 27.82 -11.96
N LYS A 379 6.46 28.03 -12.51
CA LYS A 379 6.74 27.72 -13.92
C LYS A 379 6.63 26.21 -14.18
N VAL A 380 7.14 25.36 -13.25
CA VAL A 380 7.01 23.89 -13.33
C VAL A 380 5.53 23.51 -13.40
N VAL A 381 4.70 24.06 -12.51
CA VAL A 381 3.26 23.76 -12.44
C VAL A 381 2.54 24.19 -13.71
N ARG A 382 2.94 25.32 -14.32
CA ARG A 382 2.37 25.79 -15.60
C ARG A 382 2.74 24.88 -16.77
N LEU A 383 3.98 24.37 -16.79
CA LEU A 383 4.48 23.50 -17.86
C LEU A 383 3.98 22.04 -17.68
N ALA A 384 3.82 21.60 -16.41
CA ALA A 384 3.39 20.25 -16.06
C ALA A 384 2.37 20.32 -14.91
N PRO A 385 1.10 20.67 -15.19
CA PRO A 385 0.08 20.80 -14.14
C PRO A 385 -0.20 19.54 -13.33
N GLN A 386 0.12 18.38 -13.89
CA GLN A 386 -0.10 17.07 -13.25
C GLN A 386 1.04 16.63 -12.33
N HIS A 387 2.10 17.44 -12.20
CA HIS A 387 3.26 17.09 -11.36
C HIS A 387 2.92 17.40 -9.89
N ALA A 388 2.39 16.39 -9.20
CA ALA A 388 1.88 16.54 -7.82
C ALA A 388 2.97 17.00 -6.84
N GLU A 389 4.18 16.44 -6.96
CA GLU A 389 5.31 16.75 -6.06
C GLU A 389 5.72 18.23 -6.15
N ALA A 390 5.76 18.77 -7.37
CA ALA A 390 6.05 20.19 -7.58
C ALA A 390 4.98 21.10 -6.96
N ARG A 391 3.71 20.70 -7.08
CA ARG A 391 2.58 21.44 -6.47
C ARG A 391 2.65 21.38 -4.94
N LEU A 392 3.02 20.23 -4.36
CA LEU A 392 3.20 20.09 -2.91
C LEU A 392 4.34 20.98 -2.41
N THR A 393 5.48 20.96 -3.08
CA THR A 393 6.66 21.77 -2.71
C THR A 393 6.33 23.24 -2.83
N LEU A 394 5.71 23.66 -3.92
CA LEU A 394 5.29 25.06 -4.13
C LEU A 394 4.33 25.52 -3.04
N SER A 395 3.34 24.68 -2.68
CA SER A 395 2.39 25.02 -1.62
C SER A 395 3.09 25.19 -0.26
N SER A 396 4.09 24.36 0.03
CA SER A 396 4.89 24.47 1.26
C SER A 396 5.71 25.76 1.29
N ILE A 397 6.35 26.11 0.16
CA ILE A 397 7.11 27.36 0.03
C ILE A 397 6.18 28.58 0.19
N LEU A 398 5.02 28.57 -0.48
CA LEU A 398 4.04 29.66 -0.37
C LEU A 398 3.48 29.78 1.06
N GLN A 399 3.31 28.65 1.75
CA GLN A 399 2.89 28.62 3.16
C GLN A 399 3.97 29.28 4.05
N SER A 400 5.24 28.98 3.83
CA SER A 400 6.36 29.59 4.58
C SER A 400 6.47 31.11 4.32
N LEU A 401 6.10 31.55 3.11
CA LEU A 401 6.07 32.97 2.72
C LEU A 401 4.78 33.67 3.18
N GLY A 402 3.83 32.98 3.77
CA GLY A 402 2.55 33.52 4.22
C GLY A 402 1.51 33.74 3.12
N ARG A 403 1.78 33.27 1.89
CA ARG A 403 0.89 33.43 0.71
C ARG A 403 -0.10 32.27 0.63
N LEU A 404 -0.98 32.15 1.65
CA LEU A 404 -1.84 30.98 1.84
C LEU A 404 -2.93 30.85 0.77
N ASP A 405 -3.47 31.95 0.28
CA ASP A 405 -4.51 31.94 -0.77
C ASP A 405 -3.96 31.36 -2.08
N GLU A 406 -2.73 31.69 -2.43
CA GLU A 406 -2.06 31.15 -3.61
C GLU A 406 -1.74 29.66 -3.43
N ALA A 407 -1.32 29.27 -2.23
CA ALA A 407 -1.08 27.85 -1.91
C ALA A 407 -2.35 27.03 -2.10
N LEU A 408 -3.50 27.52 -1.62
CA LEU A 408 -4.81 26.86 -1.79
C LEU A 408 -5.22 26.78 -3.26
N LEU A 409 -4.94 27.81 -4.04
CA LEU A 409 -5.24 27.83 -5.48
C LEU A 409 -4.46 26.76 -6.24
N ILE A 410 -3.17 26.59 -5.91
CA ILE A 410 -2.29 25.61 -6.54
C ILE A 410 -2.69 24.17 -6.15
N LEU A 411 -3.16 23.97 -4.92
CA LEU A 411 -3.62 22.66 -4.44
C LEU A 411 -5.02 22.31 -4.95
N ASN A 412 -5.76 23.25 -5.54
CA ASN A 412 -7.10 22.99 -6.04
C ASN A 412 -7.07 21.99 -7.21
N GLN A 413 -7.97 21.01 -7.17
CA GLN A 413 -8.10 19.97 -8.18
C GLN A 413 -9.55 19.92 -8.66
N GLU A 414 -9.75 19.84 -9.98
CA GLU A 414 -11.08 19.74 -10.59
C GLU A 414 -11.42 18.27 -10.85
N SER A 415 -12.22 17.68 -9.98
CA SER A 415 -12.58 16.25 -10.02
C SER A 415 -13.27 15.81 -11.31
N ASP A 416 -13.87 16.75 -12.04
CA ASP A 416 -14.62 16.46 -13.26
C ASP A 416 -13.71 16.25 -14.49
N PHE A 417 -12.46 16.74 -14.42
CA PHE A 417 -11.56 16.76 -15.58
C PHE A 417 -10.27 15.96 -15.35
N GLU A 418 -9.83 15.84 -14.11
CA GLU A 418 -8.54 15.21 -13.77
C GLU A 418 -8.69 14.23 -12.61
N PRO A 419 -7.89 13.14 -12.62
CA PRO A 419 -7.84 12.27 -11.44
C PRO A 419 -7.25 13.02 -10.25
N LEU A 420 -7.81 12.79 -9.07
CA LEU A 420 -7.41 13.47 -7.83
C LEU A 420 -6.16 12.81 -7.22
N ASP A 421 -5.28 13.63 -6.68
CA ASP A 421 -4.12 13.18 -5.93
C ASP A 421 -4.40 13.33 -4.42
N SER A 422 -4.27 12.23 -3.68
CA SER A 422 -4.57 12.20 -2.24
C SER A 422 -3.62 13.07 -1.41
N GLN A 423 -2.35 13.19 -1.81
CA GLN A 423 -1.36 14.00 -1.09
C GLN A 423 -1.67 15.49 -1.22
N LEU A 424 -2.09 15.93 -2.42
CA LEU A 424 -2.51 17.33 -2.65
C LEU A 424 -3.76 17.67 -1.83
N LEU A 425 -4.74 16.77 -1.80
CA LEU A 425 -5.96 16.95 -0.99
C LEU A 425 -5.63 17.03 0.50
N PHE A 426 -4.73 16.18 0.97
CA PHE A 426 -4.31 16.14 2.38
C PHE A 426 -3.61 17.45 2.78
N GLN A 427 -2.69 17.93 1.96
CA GLN A 427 -2.00 19.21 2.21
C GLN A 427 -2.99 20.38 2.19
N ARG A 428 -3.95 20.34 1.27
CA ARG A 428 -5.04 21.34 1.22
C ARG A 428 -5.86 21.32 2.52
N CYS A 429 -6.19 20.12 3.03
CA CYS A 429 -6.92 19.99 4.29
C CYS A 429 -6.17 20.61 5.46
N LYS A 430 -4.85 20.42 5.52
CA LYS A 430 -4.01 20.98 6.58
C LYS A 430 -4.06 22.52 6.56
N ILE A 431 -3.87 23.12 5.39
CA ILE A 431 -3.88 24.59 5.23
C ILE A 431 -5.27 25.16 5.58
N LEU A 432 -6.35 24.51 5.10
CA LEU A 432 -7.73 24.93 5.38
C LEU A 432 -8.08 24.84 6.87
N LEU A 433 -7.55 23.82 7.55
CA LEU A 433 -7.71 23.64 9.00
C LEU A 433 -7.00 24.77 9.77
N ASP A 434 -5.76 25.09 9.39
CA ASP A 434 -4.96 26.14 10.00
C ASP A 434 -5.62 27.52 9.82
N GLN A 435 -6.29 27.74 8.68
CA GLN A 435 -7.03 28.97 8.40
C GLN A 435 -8.43 29.01 9.00
N ASN A 436 -8.88 27.90 9.60
CA ASN A 436 -10.23 27.74 10.17
C ASN A 436 -11.35 27.92 9.13
N LEU A 437 -11.11 27.52 7.89
CA LEU A 437 -12.10 27.51 6.80
C LEU A 437 -12.87 26.18 6.82
N VAL A 438 -13.82 26.08 7.77
CA VAL A 438 -14.47 24.81 8.18
C VAL A 438 -15.18 24.13 6.99
N ASP A 439 -15.99 24.86 6.23
CA ASP A 439 -16.79 24.26 5.15
C ASP A 439 -15.92 23.69 4.02
N GLU A 440 -14.91 24.43 3.61
CA GLU A 440 -13.95 24.00 2.59
C GLU A 440 -13.12 22.82 3.08
N PHE A 441 -12.72 22.85 4.37
CA PHE A 441 -11.98 21.76 5.02
C PHE A 441 -12.79 20.46 5.00
N ILE A 442 -14.07 20.52 5.41
CA ILE A 442 -14.95 19.34 5.44
C ILE A 442 -15.14 18.79 4.02
N ASN A 443 -15.34 19.66 3.03
CA ASN A 443 -15.52 19.23 1.64
C ASN A 443 -14.25 18.58 1.06
N ALA A 444 -13.09 19.15 1.33
CA ALA A 444 -11.80 18.59 0.91
C ALA A 444 -11.54 17.22 1.57
N ALA A 445 -11.84 17.11 2.86
CA ALA A 445 -11.71 15.86 3.61
C ALA A 445 -12.65 14.78 3.08
N LYS A 446 -13.90 15.13 2.75
CA LYS A 446 -14.88 14.23 2.14
C LYS A 446 -14.36 13.68 0.81
N LEU A 447 -13.75 14.54 -0.03
CA LEU A 447 -13.15 14.12 -1.29
C LEU A 447 -11.99 13.12 -1.05
N LEU A 448 -11.14 13.40 -0.07
CA LEU A 448 -10.03 12.51 0.29
C LEU A 448 -10.53 11.13 0.73
N PHE A 449 -11.51 11.09 1.64
CA PHE A 449 -12.05 9.85 2.20
C PHE A 449 -12.84 9.04 1.17
N ARG A 450 -13.40 9.67 0.13
CA ARG A 450 -14.18 8.99 -0.90
C ARG A 450 -13.39 7.92 -1.65
N ARG A 451 -12.06 7.98 -1.60
CA ARG A 451 -11.17 6.94 -2.17
C ARG A 451 -11.37 5.58 -1.46
N HIS A 452 -11.63 5.60 -0.16
CA HIS A 452 -11.67 4.38 0.68
C HIS A 452 -13.00 4.12 1.35
N PHE A 453 -13.84 5.14 1.51
CA PHE A 453 -15.13 5.04 2.18
C PHE A 453 -16.22 4.71 1.16
N ILE A 454 -17.20 3.90 1.60
CA ILE A 454 -18.39 3.60 0.79
C ILE A 454 -19.33 4.82 0.85
N HIS A 455 -19.81 5.27 -0.30
CA HIS A 455 -20.84 6.28 -0.36
C HIS A 455 -22.20 5.63 -0.05
N ILE A 456 -22.83 6.06 1.04
CA ILE A 456 -24.15 5.58 1.48
C ILE A 456 -25.23 6.52 0.93
N ARG A 457 -26.13 5.98 0.11
CA ARG A 457 -27.12 6.75 -0.65
C ARG A 457 -28.45 6.91 0.11
N ASN A 458 -28.82 5.90 0.90
CA ASN A 458 -30.12 5.86 1.54
C ASN A 458 -30.06 5.13 2.90
N ARG A 459 -31.21 5.18 3.63
CA ARG A 459 -31.36 4.59 4.95
C ARG A 459 -31.16 3.08 4.97
N ASP A 460 -31.60 2.38 3.93
CA ASP A 460 -31.48 0.92 3.84
C ASP A 460 -30.02 0.50 3.77
N GLU A 461 -29.18 1.24 3.04
CA GLU A 461 -27.74 1.02 2.97
C GLU A 461 -27.08 1.30 4.33
N ALA A 462 -27.50 2.34 5.03
CA ALA A 462 -27.01 2.63 6.38
C ALA A 462 -27.35 1.49 7.35
N GLU A 463 -28.57 0.94 7.27
CA GLU A 463 -28.98 -0.21 8.06
C GLU A 463 -28.14 -1.45 7.74
N ALA A 464 -27.82 -1.68 6.48
CA ALA A 464 -26.95 -2.78 6.05
C ALA A 464 -25.53 -2.66 6.62
N MET A 465 -25.04 -1.43 6.75
CA MET A 465 -23.71 -1.15 7.34
C MET A 465 -23.66 -1.54 8.83
N ILE A 466 -24.73 -1.34 9.56
CA ILE A 466 -24.82 -1.66 11.00
C ILE A 466 -25.11 -3.15 11.21
N SER A 467 -26.00 -3.72 10.41
CA SER A 467 -26.50 -5.10 10.60
C SER A 467 -25.45 -6.16 10.31
N ASN A 468 -24.49 -5.87 9.45
CA ASN A 468 -23.45 -6.81 9.04
C ASN A 468 -22.14 -6.54 9.77
N LYS A 469 -21.56 -7.59 10.36
CA LYS A 469 -20.31 -7.48 11.16
C LYS A 469 -19.06 -7.49 10.27
N LYS A 470 -19.05 -8.37 9.26
CA LYS A 470 -17.89 -8.51 8.35
C LYS A 470 -17.99 -7.51 7.21
N LEU A 471 -16.86 -6.91 6.86
CA LEU A 471 -16.77 -5.91 5.79
C LEU A 471 -17.25 -6.46 4.44
N SER A 472 -16.87 -7.71 4.10
CA SER A 472 -17.34 -8.39 2.89
C SER A 472 -18.87 -8.45 2.81
N ASN A 473 -19.51 -8.79 3.94
CA ASN A 473 -20.97 -8.90 4.02
C ASN A 473 -21.65 -7.53 3.88
N LYS A 474 -21.02 -6.48 4.41
CA LYS A 474 -21.51 -5.09 4.26
C LYS A 474 -21.54 -4.69 2.79
N TYR A 475 -20.44 -4.93 2.06
CA TYR A 475 -20.33 -4.65 0.62
C TYR A 475 -21.34 -5.45 -0.18
N GLU A 476 -21.50 -6.74 0.14
CA GLU A 476 -22.43 -7.64 -0.55
C GLU A 476 -23.90 -7.21 -0.35
N ALA A 477 -24.27 -6.88 0.88
CA ALA A 477 -25.61 -6.40 1.24
C ALA A 477 -25.95 -5.10 0.49
N ILE A 478 -25.02 -4.15 0.43
CA ILE A 478 -25.21 -2.89 -0.32
C ILE A 478 -25.38 -3.17 -1.82
N ARG A 479 -24.57 -4.08 -2.39
CA ARG A 479 -24.69 -4.48 -3.80
C ARG A 479 -26.04 -5.12 -4.09
N GLU A 480 -26.52 -5.98 -3.20
CA GLU A 480 -27.85 -6.62 -3.35
C GLU A 480 -28.97 -5.58 -3.30
N LEU A 481 -28.90 -4.62 -2.37
CA LEU A 481 -29.87 -3.54 -2.26
C LEU A 481 -29.89 -2.70 -3.55
N ARG A 482 -28.72 -2.36 -4.09
CA ARG A 482 -28.61 -1.59 -5.33
C ARG A 482 -29.15 -2.37 -6.54
N ARG A 483 -28.89 -3.70 -6.60
CA ARG A 483 -29.46 -4.56 -7.63
C ARG A 483 -30.99 -4.60 -7.57
N SER A 484 -31.54 -4.74 -6.37
CA SER A 484 -33.00 -4.80 -6.17
C SER A 484 -33.71 -3.49 -6.58
N LYS A 485 -33.00 -2.36 -6.51
CA LYS A 485 -33.51 -1.03 -6.88
C LYS A 485 -33.11 -0.59 -8.29
N ASN A 486 -32.39 -1.46 -9.06
CA ASN A 486 -31.85 -1.17 -10.40
C ASN A 486 -30.94 0.08 -10.41
N GLU A 487 -30.17 0.27 -9.35
CA GLU A 487 -29.21 1.36 -9.23
C GLU A 487 -27.80 0.90 -9.65
N SER A 488 -26.92 1.85 -9.97
CA SER A 488 -25.52 1.56 -10.30
C SER A 488 -24.83 0.85 -9.12
N LEU A 489 -24.15 -0.25 -9.42
CA LEU A 489 -23.45 -1.05 -8.39
C LEU A 489 -22.22 -0.35 -7.83
N GLU A 490 -21.55 0.44 -8.68
CA GLU A 490 -20.36 1.18 -8.30
C GLU A 490 -20.70 2.63 -7.96
N ASP A 491 -19.92 3.22 -7.10
CA ASP A 491 -20.00 4.63 -6.79
C ASP A 491 -19.28 5.42 -7.89
N ASN A 492 -19.97 6.30 -8.56
CA ASN A 492 -19.41 7.19 -9.57
C ASN A 492 -18.62 8.30 -8.85
N GLY A 493 -17.46 7.90 -8.32
CA GLY A 493 -16.54 8.81 -7.68
C GLY A 493 -15.43 9.23 -8.62
N PRO A 494 -14.68 10.27 -8.28
CA PRO A 494 -13.52 10.67 -9.07
C PRO A 494 -12.45 9.58 -9.06
N ALA A 495 -11.66 9.50 -10.12
CA ALA A 495 -10.48 8.64 -10.17
C ALA A 495 -9.39 9.23 -9.27
N TYR A 496 -8.55 8.37 -8.69
CA TYR A 496 -7.44 8.79 -7.83
C TYR A 496 -6.12 8.29 -8.39
N THR A 497 -5.07 9.11 -8.29
CA THR A 497 -3.70 8.78 -8.72
C THR A 497 -2.72 9.02 -7.58
N GLY A 498 -1.51 8.55 -7.76
CA GLY A 498 -0.41 8.75 -6.83
C GLY A 498 -0.49 7.89 -5.57
N PRO A 499 0.49 8.02 -4.70
CA PRO A 499 0.54 7.29 -3.43
C PRO A 499 -0.55 7.77 -2.49
N ASP A 500 -1.03 6.85 -1.66
CA ASP A 500 -2.06 7.18 -0.67
C ASP A 500 -1.42 7.88 0.54
N VAL A 501 -2.27 8.58 1.29
CA VAL A 501 -1.89 9.19 2.58
C VAL A 501 -1.74 8.07 3.61
N SER A 502 -0.82 8.22 4.57
CA SER A 502 -0.61 7.23 5.62
C SER A 502 -1.90 7.00 6.42
N ILE A 503 -2.08 5.79 6.94
CA ILE A 503 -3.28 5.42 7.70
C ILE A 503 -3.39 6.30 8.97
N GLU A 504 -2.27 6.62 9.57
CA GLU A 504 -2.19 7.47 10.77
C GLU A 504 -2.67 8.89 10.48
N ASP A 505 -2.22 9.47 9.38
CA ASP A 505 -2.63 10.82 8.93
C ASP A 505 -4.12 10.85 8.56
N GLN A 506 -4.61 9.81 7.87
CA GLN A 506 -6.03 9.68 7.53
C GLN A 506 -6.89 9.58 8.80
N TRP A 507 -6.42 8.84 9.80
CA TRP A 507 -7.11 8.67 11.08
C TRP A 507 -7.16 10.00 11.85
N GLU A 508 -6.04 10.72 11.92
CA GLU A 508 -5.96 12.03 12.58
C GLU A 508 -6.89 13.04 11.89
N LEU A 509 -6.91 13.04 10.56
CA LEU A 509 -7.80 13.90 9.79
C LEU A 509 -9.28 13.54 10.04
N PHE A 510 -9.61 12.25 10.04
CA PHE A 510 -10.96 11.75 10.29
C PHE A 510 -11.46 12.18 11.68
N THR A 511 -10.64 12.00 12.71
CA THR A 511 -11.00 12.40 14.08
C THR A 511 -11.16 13.92 14.19
N SER A 512 -10.32 14.69 13.49
CA SER A 512 -10.43 16.17 13.44
C SER A 512 -11.74 16.61 12.79
N VAL A 513 -12.12 15.99 11.67
CA VAL A 513 -13.41 16.27 10.99
C VAL A 513 -14.58 15.95 11.92
N CYS A 514 -14.56 14.79 12.59
CA CYS A 514 -15.63 14.39 13.51
C CYS A 514 -15.76 15.35 14.69
N ASN A 515 -14.64 15.80 15.26
CA ASN A 515 -14.61 16.75 16.37
C ASN A 515 -15.20 18.11 15.95
N ILE A 516 -14.79 18.62 14.79
CA ILE A 516 -15.28 19.89 14.24
C ILE A 516 -16.79 19.80 13.96
N LEU A 517 -17.25 18.72 13.34
CA LEU A 517 -18.68 18.50 13.07
C LEU A 517 -19.49 18.45 14.37
N HIS A 518 -18.96 17.83 15.42
CA HIS A 518 -19.58 17.78 16.74
C HIS A 518 -19.64 19.17 17.39
N GLU A 519 -18.54 19.94 17.37
CA GLU A 519 -18.46 21.29 17.94
C GLU A 519 -19.43 22.27 17.25
N LYS A 520 -19.55 22.15 15.92
CA LYS A 520 -20.46 22.99 15.12
C LYS A 520 -21.90 22.46 15.13
N LYS A 521 -22.17 21.38 15.87
CA LYS A 521 -23.49 20.72 16.00
C LYS A 521 -24.07 20.27 14.65
N ARG A 522 -23.20 19.91 13.69
CA ARG A 522 -23.59 19.39 12.37
C ARG A 522 -23.73 17.87 12.46
N PHE A 523 -24.68 17.42 13.27
CA PHE A 523 -24.83 16.01 13.67
C PHE A 523 -25.26 15.10 12.51
N GLU A 524 -26.03 15.60 11.57
CA GLU A 524 -26.44 14.83 10.39
C GLU A 524 -25.23 14.47 9.53
N GLU A 525 -24.32 15.41 9.31
CA GLU A 525 -23.09 15.17 8.56
C GLU A 525 -22.12 14.27 9.33
N LEU A 526 -22.05 14.45 10.63
CA LEU A 526 -21.25 13.59 11.53
C LEU A 526 -21.73 12.13 11.42
N GLU A 527 -23.05 11.92 11.47
CA GLU A 527 -23.65 10.59 11.31
C GLU A 527 -23.31 9.99 9.96
N ARG A 528 -23.47 10.73 8.86
CA ARG A 528 -23.14 10.27 7.50
C ARG A 528 -21.65 9.91 7.40
N MET A 529 -20.77 10.76 7.94
CA MET A 529 -19.31 10.55 7.91
C MET A 529 -18.92 9.25 8.64
N THR A 530 -19.46 9.03 9.84
CA THR A 530 -19.15 7.83 10.63
C THR A 530 -19.71 6.56 9.98
N PHE A 531 -20.90 6.62 9.38
CA PHE A 531 -21.47 5.48 8.64
C PHE A 531 -20.61 5.10 7.44
N THR A 532 -20.13 6.08 6.65
CA THR A 532 -19.24 5.81 5.51
C THR A 532 -17.90 5.23 5.97
N ALA A 533 -17.40 5.69 7.12
CA ALA A 533 -16.15 5.20 7.71
C ALA A 533 -16.24 3.72 8.12
N LEU A 534 -17.43 3.21 8.48
CA LEU A 534 -17.65 1.78 8.76
C LEU A 534 -17.37 0.89 7.55
N GLY A 535 -17.34 1.46 6.35
CA GLY A 535 -16.97 0.78 5.10
C GLY A 535 -15.50 0.85 4.74
N SER A 536 -14.69 1.58 5.49
CA SER A 536 -13.25 1.74 5.21
C SER A 536 -12.50 0.44 5.47
N LYS A 537 -11.85 -0.09 4.44
CA LYS A 537 -11.02 -1.29 4.56
C LYS A 537 -9.84 -1.08 5.50
N GLU A 538 -9.24 0.11 5.42
CA GLU A 538 -8.04 0.43 6.20
C GLU A 538 -8.35 0.60 7.69
N PHE A 539 -9.41 1.32 8.03
CA PHE A 539 -9.81 1.51 9.43
C PHE A 539 -10.32 0.20 10.07
N MET A 540 -11.00 -0.63 9.27
CA MET A 540 -11.59 -1.90 9.78
C MET A 540 -10.56 -3.03 9.92
N LYS A 541 -9.33 -2.91 9.39
CA LYS A 541 -8.24 -3.87 9.59
C LYS A 541 -7.78 -3.89 11.05
N ASP A 542 -7.68 -2.73 11.67
CA ASP A 542 -7.29 -2.58 13.08
C ASP A 542 -8.53 -2.69 13.97
N LYS A 543 -8.53 -3.64 14.89
CA LYS A 543 -9.66 -3.89 15.81
C LYS A 543 -9.95 -2.71 16.74
N GLU A 544 -8.92 -1.97 17.15
CA GLU A 544 -9.10 -0.82 18.04
C GLU A 544 -9.77 0.33 17.30
N ARG A 545 -9.25 0.69 16.11
CA ARG A 545 -9.85 1.73 15.26
C ARG A 545 -11.29 1.38 14.86
N ALA A 546 -11.54 0.11 14.52
CA ALA A 546 -12.88 -0.37 14.18
C ALA A 546 -13.86 -0.15 15.32
N ARG A 547 -13.46 -0.44 16.57
CA ARG A 547 -14.27 -0.20 17.78
C ARG A 547 -14.53 1.30 17.99
N GLU A 548 -13.50 2.13 17.74
CA GLU A 548 -13.63 3.58 17.88
C GLU A 548 -14.61 4.14 16.85
N VAL A 549 -14.54 3.69 15.60
CA VAL A 549 -15.47 4.11 14.53
C VAL A 549 -16.91 3.67 14.89
N GLU A 550 -17.10 2.45 15.37
CA GLU A 550 -18.41 1.95 15.84
C GLU A 550 -18.94 2.82 16.98
N PHE A 551 -18.09 3.20 17.93
CA PHE A 551 -18.46 4.06 19.05
C PHE A 551 -18.78 5.48 18.58
N MET A 552 -17.98 6.05 17.69
CA MET A 552 -18.24 7.37 17.09
C MET A 552 -19.57 7.38 16.33
N CYS A 553 -19.85 6.28 15.60
CA CYS A 553 -21.11 6.10 14.88
C CYS A 553 -22.30 6.08 15.84
N LEU A 554 -22.17 5.37 16.96
CA LEU A 554 -23.18 5.33 18.02
C LEU A 554 -23.44 6.74 18.59
N LEU A 555 -22.37 7.46 18.94
CA LEU A 555 -22.47 8.83 19.48
C LEU A 555 -23.12 9.77 18.45
N ALA A 556 -22.75 9.67 17.19
CA ALA A 556 -23.32 10.48 16.12
C ALA A 556 -24.82 10.23 15.98
N CYS A 557 -25.25 8.96 16.07
CA CYS A 557 -26.67 8.59 16.04
C CYS A 557 -27.43 9.17 17.24
N ILE A 558 -26.83 9.15 18.43
CA ILE A 558 -27.43 9.69 19.65
C ILE A 558 -27.61 11.21 19.52
N TYR A 559 -26.56 11.92 19.06
CA TYR A 559 -26.60 13.38 18.90
C TYR A 559 -27.57 13.81 17.79
N ASN A 560 -27.66 13.04 16.71
CA ASN A 560 -28.59 13.32 15.61
C ASN A 560 -30.02 12.83 15.87
N GLU A 561 -30.27 12.26 17.05
CA GLU A 561 -31.56 11.69 17.44
C GLU A 561 -32.05 10.57 16.51
N SER A 562 -31.13 9.86 15.87
CA SER A 562 -31.38 8.68 15.04
C SER A 562 -31.50 7.44 15.93
N SER A 563 -32.57 7.39 16.75
CA SER A 563 -32.77 6.38 17.80
C SER A 563 -32.78 4.95 17.25
N TYR A 564 -33.29 4.74 16.05
CA TYR A 564 -33.39 3.43 15.44
C TYR A 564 -31.96 2.82 15.22
N PHE A 565 -31.06 3.59 14.65
CA PHE A 565 -29.68 3.14 14.42
C PHE A 565 -28.91 3.01 15.74
N ALA A 566 -29.06 3.99 16.62
CA ALA A 566 -28.44 3.98 17.96
C ALA A 566 -28.86 2.72 18.74
N TYR A 567 -30.15 2.39 18.73
CA TYR A 567 -30.69 1.18 19.36
C TYR A 567 -30.08 -0.09 18.80
N ASN A 568 -30.03 -0.21 17.47
CA ASN A 568 -29.48 -1.41 16.81
C ASN A 568 -27.98 -1.63 17.13
N ILE A 569 -27.19 -0.56 17.18
CA ILE A 569 -25.78 -0.62 17.57
C ILE A 569 -25.66 -0.99 19.06
N MET A 570 -26.41 -0.30 19.92
CA MET A 570 -26.29 -0.47 21.37
C MET A 570 -26.79 -1.83 21.84
N ARG A 571 -27.84 -2.37 21.21
CA ARG A 571 -28.36 -3.71 21.49
C ARG A 571 -27.25 -4.78 21.38
N GLU A 572 -26.39 -4.69 20.38
CA GLU A 572 -25.27 -5.64 20.23
C GLU A 572 -24.18 -5.42 21.29
N LEU A 573 -23.92 -4.15 21.64
CA LEU A 573 -22.89 -3.80 22.63
C LEU A 573 -23.27 -4.32 24.03
N VAL A 574 -24.52 -4.21 24.42
CA VAL A 574 -24.97 -4.71 25.76
C VAL A 574 -24.94 -6.23 25.84
N ILE A 575 -25.22 -6.92 24.72
CA ILE A 575 -25.12 -8.41 24.68
C ILE A 575 -23.66 -8.85 24.84
N LYS A 576 -22.72 -8.12 24.23
CA LYS A 576 -21.29 -8.43 24.31
C LYS A 576 -20.70 -8.09 25.70
N ASN A 577 -21.24 -7.07 26.37
CA ASN A 577 -20.72 -6.55 27.63
C ASN A 577 -21.85 -6.41 28.68
N PRO A 578 -22.47 -7.51 29.10
CA PRO A 578 -23.68 -7.45 29.96
C PRO A 578 -23.39 -6.92 31.36
N GLU A 579 -22.15 -6.95 31.83
CA GLU A 579 -21.75 -6.47 33.15
C GLU A 579 -21.40 -4.98 33.20
N ASN A 580 -21.33 -4.32 32.03
CA ASN A 580 -20.95 -2.92 31.94
C ASN A 580 -22.19 -2.01 32.11
N GLU A 581 -22.31 -1.43 33.27
CA GLU A 581 -23.42 -0.55 33.65
C GLU A 581 -23.54 0.67 32.71
N ARG A 582 -22.42 1.19 32.21
CA ARG A 582 -22.42 2.35 31.31
C ARG A 582 -23.16 2.04 30.01
N CYS A 583 -22.99 0.79 29.49
CA CYS A 583 -23.72 0.34 28.30
C CYS A 583 -25.23 0.31 28.53
N TRP A 584 -25.66 -0.18 29.69
CA TRP A 584 -27.09 -0.21 30.07
C TRP A 584 -27.67 1.20 30.25
N ASN A 585 -26.91 2.11 30.85
CA ASN A 585 -27.32 3.52 31.02
C ASN A 585 -27.51 4.20 29.67
N LEU A 586 -26.57 3.95 28.73
CA LEU A 586 -26.63 4.50 27.37
C LEU A 586 -27.81 3.91 26.59
N LEU A 587 -28.07 2.60 26.72
CA LEU A 587 -29.25 1.95 26.13
C LEU A 587 -30.54 2.54 26.67
N ASN A 588 -30.61 2.80 27.99
CA ASN A 588 -31.77 3.44 28.62
C ASN A 588 -32.03 4.84 28.04
N LEU A 589 -30.96 5.63 27.88
CA LEU A 589 -31.06 6.97 27.27
C LEU A 589 -31.62 6.89 25.83
N ILE A 590 -31.14 5.94 25.04
CA ILE A 590 -31.59 5.74 23.67
C ILE A 590 -33.07 5.32 23.63
N ILE A 591 -33.45 4.36 24.47
CA ILE A 591 -34.84 3.87 24.55
C ILE A 591 -35.81 4.99 25.01
N SER A 592 -35.39 5.81 26.00
CA SER A 592 -36.20 6.90 26.50
C SER A 592 -36.49 7.99 25.47
N LYS A 593 -35.56 8.19 24.51
CA LYS A 593 -35.70 9.15 23.39
C LYS A 593 -36.40 8.58 22.17
N ALA A 594 -36.37 7.24 22.00
CA ALA A 594 -36.83 6.57 20.78
C ALA A 594 -38.38 6.59 20.62
N ASP A 595 -39.12 6.63 21.68
CA ASP A 595 -40.59 6.56 21.70
C ASP A 595 -41.13 5.35 20.90
N ASP A 596 -40.43 4.20 21.00
CA ASP A 596 -40.79 2.97 20.31
C ASP A 596 -40.87 1.80 21.31
N PHE A 597 -42.11 1.36 21.57
CA PHE A 597 -42.41 0.28 22.50
C PHE A 597 -41.76 -1.05 22.15
N ARG A 598 -41.36 -1.26 20.89
CA ARG A 598 -40.71 -2.51 20.44
C ARG A 598 -39.35 -2.71 21.13
N HIS A 599 -38.67 -1.64 21.52
CA HIS A 599 -37.40 -1.72 22.23
C HIS A 599 -37.52 -2.42 23.59
N ASN A 600 -38.63 -2.29 24.24
CA ASN A 600 -38.92 -2.92 25.54
C ASN A 600 -38.99 -4.46 25.43
N ARG A 601 -39.45 -4.98 24.30
CA ARG A 601 -39.53 -6.42 24.06
C ARG A 601 -38.13 -7.08 24.07
N PHE A 602 -37.14 -6.38 23.65
CA PHE A 602 -35.74 -6.85 23.68
C PHE A 602 -35.28 -7.05 25.12
N LEU A 603 -35.57 -6.06 26.01
CA LEU A 603 -35.20 -6.12 27.43
C LEU A 603 -35.93 -7.28 28.12
N LEU A 604 -37.22 -7.45 27.86
CA LEU A 604 -38.03 -8.55 28.42
C LEU A 604 -37.48 -9.91 28.01
N ARG A 605 -37.07 -10.07 26.74
CA ARG A 605 -36.47 -11.33 26.26
C ARG A 605 -35.12 -11.61 26.92
N LEU A 606 -34.31 -10.58 27.17
CA LEU A 606 -33.03 -10.72 27.86
C LEU A 606 -33.21 -11.12 29.32
N THR A 607 -34.28 -10.66 30.01
CA THR A 607 -34.56 -11.01 31.41
C THR A 607 -34.67 -12.52 31.57
N HIS A 608 -35.28 -13.20 30.62
CA HIS A 608 -35.39 -14.67 30.64
C HIS A 608 -34.06 -15.38 30.49
N LYS A 609 -33.10 -14.75 29.80
CA LYS A 609 -31.77 -15.33 29.57
C LYS A 609 -30.81 -14.99 30.73
N HIS A 610 -30.95 -13.83 31.30
CA HIS A 610 -30.05 -13.27 32.32
C HIS A 610 -30.85 -12.73 33.52
N PRO A 611 -31.52 -13.58 34.31
CA PRO A 611 -32.39 -13.12 35.40
C PRO A 611 -31.63 -12.46 36.55
N ASP A 612 -30.32 -12.67 36.65
CA ASP A 612 -29.49 -12.17 37.75
C ASP A 612 -28.84 -10.81 37.44
N LEU A 613 -29.13 -10.18 36.29
CA LEU A 613 -28.59 -8.86 35.95
C LEU A 613 -29.45 -7.75 36.57
N VAL A 614 -28.87 -7.08 37.57
CA VAL A 614 -29.53 -5.96 38.27
C VAL A 614 -29.92 -4.83 37.31
N ALA A 615 -29.00 -4.47 36.38
CA ALA A 615 -29.22 -3.41 35.39
C ALA A 615 -30.47 -3.68 34.54
N LEU A 616 -30.68 -4.93 34.15
CA LEU A 616 -31.81 -5.36 33.32
C LEU A 616 -33.13 -5.26 34.08
N GLY A 617 -33.14 -5.68 35.37
CA GLY A 617 -34.30 -5.49 36.29
C GLY A 617 -34.64 -4.04 36.45
N LEU A 618 -33.65 -3.17 36.67
CA LEU A 618 -33.84 -1.72 36.77
C LEU A 618 -34.46 -1.13 35.51
N LEU A 619 -33.94 -1.49 34.32
CA LEU A 619 -34.45 -0.96 33.05
C LEU A 619 -35.89 -1.42 32.78
N ASN A 620 -36.22 -2.67 33.06
CA ASN A 620 -37.59 -3.19 32.97
C ASN A 620 -38.50 -2.45 33.95
N GLY A 621 -38.03 -2.24 35.19
CA GLY A 621 -38.72 -1.46 36.20
C GLY A 621 -39.03 -0.03 35.76
N HIS A 622 -38.03 0.66 35.19
CA HIS A 622 -38.16 2.02 34.63
C HIS A 622 -39.23 2.07 33.51
N ASN A 623 -39.18 1.10 32.59
CA ASN A 623 -40.14 1.01 31.49
C ASN A 623 -41.57 0.79 32.02
N CYS A 624 -41.73 -0.08 33.03
CA CYS A 624 -43.02 -0.33 33.68
C CYS A 624 -43.52 0.88 34.45
N LEU A 625 -42.63 1.62 35.12
CA LEU A 625 -42.96 2.84 35.85
C LEU A 625 -43.50 3.93 34.92
N VAL A 626 -42.80 4.17 33.81
CA VAL A 626 -43.20 5.17 32.79
C VAL A 626 -44.51 4.76 32.11
N ALA A 627 -44.72 3.46 31.88
CA ALA A 627 -45.95 2.92 31.29
C ALA A 627 -47.15 2.91 32.27
N GLY A 628 -46.93 3.20 33.56
CA GLY A 628 -47.97 3.17 34.57
C GLY A 628 -48.34 1.78 35.07
N THR A 629 -47.57 0.75 34.74
CA THR A 629 -47.77 -0.63 35.20
C THR A 629 -47.02 -0.87 36.51
N TYR A 630 -47.40 -0.16 37.54
CA TYR A 630 -46.68 -0.03 38.80
C TYR A 630 -46.44 -1.36 39.54
N LYS A 631 -47.37 -2.32 39.46
CA LYS A 631 -47.20 -3.63 40.09
C LYS A 631 -46.00 -4.39 39.50
N TYR A 632 -45.86 -4.33 38.20
CA TYR A 632 -44.67 -4.97 37.51
C TYR A 632 -43.40 -4.22 37.83
N SER A 633 -43.46 -2.88 37.88
CA SER A 633 -42.33 -2.04 38.30
C SER A 633 -41.85 -2.41 39.71
N LEU A 634 -42.77 -2.57 40.66
CA LEU A 634 -42.45 -2.99 42.05
C LEU A 634 -41.78 -4.37 42.06
N ALA A 635 -42.29 -5.33 41.27
CA ALA A 635 -41.71 -6.66 41.19
C ALA A 635 -40.25 -6.64 40.72
N GLU A 636 -39.99 -5.85 39.66
CA GLU A 636 -38.62 -5.71 39.09
C GLU A 636 -37.69 -5.03 40.10
N TYR A 637 -38.10 -3.90 40.68
CA TYR A 637 -37.27 -3.17 41.65
C TYR A 637 -37.06 -3.96 42.94
N THR A 638 -38.06 -4.72 43.40
CA THR A 638 -37.91 -5.59 44.59
C THR A 638 -36.90 -6.72 44.30
N GLY A 639 -36.98 -7.28 43.12
CA GLY A 639 -35.97 -8.28 42.65
C GLY A 639 -34.58 -7.69 42.65
N ALA A 640 -34.40 -6.52 42.05
CA ALA A 640 -33.13 -5.80 42.03
C ALA A 640 -32.61 -5.45 43.42
N PHE A 641 -33.51 -5.02 44.34
CA PHE A 641 -33.12 -4.70 45.72
C PHE A 641 -32.61 -5.91 46.49
N LYS A 642 -33.16 -7.10 46.23
CA LYS A 642 -32.68 -8.35 46.83
C LYS A 642 -31.26 -8.72 46.34
N GLN A 643 -30.95 -8.42 45.07
CA GLN A 643 -29.67 -8.73 44.48
C GLN A 643 -28.59 -7.70 44.88
N ASP A 644 -28.94 -6.40 44.90
CA ASP A 644 -28.03 -5.31 45.24
C ASP A 644 -28.71 -4.36 46.26
N PRO A 645 -28.73 -4.72 47.55
CA PRO A 645 -29.33 -3.88 48.59
C PRO A 645 -28.53 -2.63 48.90
N SER A 646 -27.32 -2.48 48.41
CA SER A 646 -26.42 -1.34 48.67
C SER A 646 -26.61 -0.16 47.70
N ASN A 647 -27.40 -0.34 46.66
CA ASN A 647 -27.59 0.67 45.62
C ASN A 647 -28.71 1.65 45.98
N PRO A 648 -28.40 2.94 46.28
CA PRO A 648 -29.41 3.91 46.70
C PRO A 648 -30.46 4.23 45.65
N LEU A 649 -30.17 3.98 44.35
CA LEU A 649 -31.15 4.19 43.27
C LEU A 649 -32.41 3.31 43.48
N ILE A 650 -32.21 2.07 43.95
CA ILE A 650 -33.31 1.09 44.03
C ILE A 650 -34.40 1.53 45.06
N PRO A 651 -34.06 1.87 46.32
CA PRO A 651 -35.10 2.38 47.25
C PRO A 651 -35.70 3.70 46.77
N LEU A 652 -34.98 4.58 46.07
CA LEU A 652 -35.55 5.77 45.44
C LEU A 652 -36.65 5.37 44.44
N MET A 653 -36.37 4.41 43.57
CA MET A 653 -37.34 3.97 42.55
C MET A 653 -38.54 3.25 43.15
N LEU A 654 -38.34 2.47 44.23
CA LEU A 654 -39.41 1.85 44.99
C LEU A 654 -40.30 2.95 45.64
N GLY A 655 -39.69 3.94 46.30
CA GLY A 655 -40.39 5.07 46.91
C GLY A 655 -41.21 5.86 45.88
N LEU A 656 -40.64 6.16 44.71
CA LEU A 656 -41.33 6.85 43.61
C LEU A 656 -42.49 6.02 43.06
N THR A 657 -42.33 4.71 42.94
CA THR A 657 -43.38 3.82 42.44
C THR A 657 -44.57 3.82 43.41
N PHE A 658 -44.31 3.68 44.71
CA PHE A 658 -45.36 3.75 45.72
C PHE A 658 -46.03 5.15 45.76
N THR A 659 -45.28 6.22 45.56
CA THR A 659 -45.79 7.60 45.45
C THR A 659 -46.79 7.71 44.28
N HIS A 660 -46.43 7.20 43.12
CA HIS A 660 -47.30 7.21 41.94
C HIS A 660 -48.55 6.36 42.13
N MET A 661 -48.41 5.21 42.80
CA MET A 661 -49.55 4.35 43.12
C MET A 661 -50.53 5.07 44.09
N ALA A 662 -50.01 5.78 45.12
CA ALA A 662 -50.80 6.56 46.06
C ALA A 662 -51.53 7.70 45.37
N CYS A 663 -50.99 8.23 44.28
CA CYS A 663 -51.63 9.35 43.52
C CYS A 663 -52.67 8.88 42.51
N GLN A 664 -52.89 7.59 42.35
CA GLN A 664 -53.93 7.09 41.45
C GLN A 664 -55.30 7.39 41.96
N LYS A 665 -56.21 7.75 41.08
CA LYS A 665 -57.60 8.24 41.42
C LYS A 665 -58.37 7.22 42.26
N PHE A 666 -58.26 5.94 41.97
CA PHE A 666 -59.07 4.89 42.61
C PHE A 666 -58.23 3.96 43.51
N SER A 667 -57.26 4.53 44.23
CA SER A 667 -56.44 3.76 45.16
C SER A 667 -57.17 3.55 46.51
N GLY A 668 -57.46 2.29 46.81
CA GLY A 668 -58.17 1.92 48.06
C GLY A 668 -57.30 1.89 49.33
N LYS A 669 -55.97 1.81 49.17
CA LYS A 669 -55.02 1.69 50.29
C LYS A 669 -54.00 2.85 50.29
N LYS A 670 -54.49 4.05 50.03
CA LYS A 670 -53.67 5.24 49.82
C LYS A 670 -52.68 5.52 50.95
N HIS A 671 -53.17 5.47 52.22
CA HIS A 671 -52.30 5.74 53.39
C HIS A 671 -51.16 4.72 53.53
N SER A 672 -51.49 3.44 53.34
CA SER A 672 -50.48 2.37 53.36
C SER A 672 -49.39 2.57 52.29
N LEU A 673 -49.81 2.98 51.09
CA LEU A 673 -48.90 3.26 49.99
C LEU A 673 -47.97 4.45 50.27
N VAL A 674 -48.52 5.50 50.91
CA VAL A 674 -47.79 6.70 51.35
C VAL A 674 -46.72 6.33 52.40
N VAL A 675 -47.10 5.50 53.40
CA VAL A 675 -46.17 5.04 54.44
C VAL A 675 -45.00 4.23 53.79
N GLN A 676 -45.36 3.34 52.89
CA GLN A 676 -44.35 2.54 52.17
C GLN A 676 -43.39 3.43 51.29
N ALA A 677 -43.97 4.44 50.61
CA ALA A 677 -43.23 5.42 49.86
C ALA A 677 -42.21 6.15 50.76
N CYS A 678 -42.70 6.66 51.92
CA CYS A 678 -41.87 7.39 52.91
C CYS A 678 -40.75 6.49 53.45
N ALA A 679 -41.06 5.21 53.75
CA ALA A 679 -40.06 4.26 54.26
C ALA A 679 -38.92 4.07 53.29
N PHE A 680 -39.22 3.79 52.01
CA PHE A 680 -38.18 3.61 50.98
C PHE A 680 -37.43 4.91 50.67
N LEU A 681 -38.11 6.06 50.65
CA LEU A 681 -37.46 7.36 50.45
C LEU A 681 -36.50 7.70 51.61
N ASN A 682 -36.87 7.35 52.87
CA ASN A 682 -35.98 7.53 54.01
C ASN A 682 -34.75 6.60 53.90
N THR A 683 -34.98 5.34 53.52
CA THR A 683 -33.86 4.40 53.24
C THR A 683 -32.92 4.96 52.18
N TYR A 684 -33.50 5.56 51.11
CA TYR A 684 -32.68 6.21 50.06
C TYR A 684 -31.83 7.34 50.65
N VAL A 685 -32.41 8.22 51.47
CA VAL A 685 -31.69 9.35 52.10
C VAL A 685 -30.59 8.83 53.06
N GLU A 686 -30.89 7.79 53.83
CA GLU A 686 -29.89 7.14 54.72
C GLU A 686 -28.71 6.61 53.95
N MET A 687 -28.96 5.96 52.80
CA MET A 687 -27.92 5.38 51.95
C MET A 687 -27.13 6.42 51.11
N ARG A 688 -27.85 7.42 50.59
CA ARG A 688 -27.27 8.46 49.69
C ARG A 688 -26.58 9.57 50.48
N GLY A 689 -27.04 9.83 51.72
CA GLY A 689 -26.64 10.97 52.53
C GLY A 689 -27.48 12.19 52.27
N GLU A 690 -27.47 13.12 53.25
CA GLU A 690 -28.18 14.41 53.14
C GLU A 690 -27.39 15.33 52.17
N CYS A 691 -27.86 15.43 50.95
CA CYS A 691 -27.30 16.27 49.92
C CYS A 691 -28.39 16.98 49.13
N GLN A 692 -28.04 17.91 48.26
CA GLN A 692 -29.00 18.68 47.47
C GLN A 692 -29.94 17.78 46.67
N GLU A 693 -29.37 16.71 46.04
CA GLU A 693 -30.12 15.73 45.24
C GLU A 693 -31.16 14.97 46.08
N SER A 694 -30.71 14.41 47.24
CA SER A 694 -31.57 13.56 48.06
C SER A 694 -32.70 14.37 48.71
N MET A 695 -32.40 15.58 49.20
CA MET A 695 -33.42 16.49 49.74
C MET A 695 -34.42 16.96 48.68
N TYR A 696 -33.91 17.25 47.46
CA TYR A 696 -34.75 17.62 46.31
C TYR A 696 -35.75 16.49 45.95
N ASN A 697 -35.25 15.25 45.86
CA ASN A 697 -36.06 14.07 45.52
C ASN A 697 -37.15 13.85 46.59
N LEU A 698 -36.81 14.02 47.86
CA LEU A 698 -37.77 13.94 48.96
C LEU A 698 -38.83 15.04 48.84
N GLY A 699 -38.40 16.28 48.58
CA GLY A 699 -39.27 17.41 48.32
C GLY A 699 -40.23 17.18 47.16
N ARG A 700 -39.71 16.61 46.05
CA ARG A 700 -40.52 16.27 44.86
C ARG A 700 -41.59 15.22 45.18
N ALA A 701 -41.27 14.20 45.98
CA ALA A 701 -42.21 13.16 46.39
C ALA A 701 -43.32 13.76 47.30
N MET A 702 -42.93 14.59 48.25
CA MET A 702 -43.92 15.27 49.12
C MET A 702 -44.84 16.21 48.33
N HIS A 703 -44.27 16.95 47.36
CA HIS A 703 -45.02 17.83 46.46
C HIS A 703 -46.03 17.01 45.61
N GLN A 704 -45.59 15.87 45.06
CA GLN A 704 -46.46 14.98 44.28
C GLN A 704 -47.62 14.40 45.12
N LEU A 705 -47.36 14.13 46.42
CA LEU A 705 -48.38 13.66 47.36
C LEU A 705 -49.29 14.80 47.89
N ASN A 706 -49.04 16.04 47.46
CA ASN A 706 -49.72 17.25 47.90
C ASN A 706 -49.52 17.55 49.40
N LEU A 707 -48.39 17.10 49.98
CA LEU A 707 -47.90 17.40 51.31
C LEU A 707 -47.07 18.67 51.28
N LEU A 708 -47.68 19.82 50.99
CA LEU A 708 -46.99 21.06 50.64
C LEU A 708 -46.07 21.60 51.77
N PRO A 709 -46.45 21.58 53.05
CA PRO A 709 -45.54 22.03 54.12
C PRO A 709 -44.25 21.21 54.16
N GLN A 710 -44.32 19.89 53.99
CA GLN A 710 -43.14 18.97 53.94
C GLN A 710 -42.36 19.24 52.72
N ALA A 711 -42.98 19.42 51.55
CA ALA A 711 -42.31 19.73 50.29
C ALA A 711 -41.49 21.03 50.42
N ILE A 712 -42.10 22.10 51.00
CA ILE A 712 -41.39 23.37 51.21
C ILE A 712 -40.20 23.16 52.14
N HIS A 713 -40.38 22.38 53.24
CA HIS A 713 -39.31 22.08 54.17
C HIS A 713 -38.13 21.43 53.50
N TYR A 714 -38.33 20.34 52.73
CA TYR A 714 -37.25 19.61 52.07
C TYR A 714 -36.64 20.42 50.94
N TYR A 715 -37.40 21.20 50.17
CA TYR A 715 -36.88 22.11 49.16
C TYR A 715 -35.94 23.16 49.76
N LYS A 716 -36.31 23.74 50.91
CA LYS A 716 -35.47 24.72 51.62
C LYS A 716 -34.19 24.07 52.14
N GLN A 717 -34.27 22.84 52.67
CA GLN A 717 -33.12 22.08 53.10
C GLN A 717 -32.19 21.83 51.88
N ALA A 718 -32.76 21.45 50.73
CA ALA A 718 -32.00 21.22 49.51
C ALA A 718 -31.24 22.48 49.04
N LEU A 719 -31.85 23.67 49.16
CA LEU A 719 -31.19 24.93 48.82
C LEU A 719 -30.00 25.23 49.76
N ASN A 720 -30.05 24.74 50.99
CA ASN A 720 -28.99 24.95 52.01
C ASN A 720 -27.88 23.88 51.91
N CYS A 721 -28.15 22.76 51.27
CA CYS A 721 -27.15 21.69 51.08
C CYS A 721 -26.15 22.02 49.98
N GLN A 722 -24.92 21.51 50.15
CA GLN A 722 -23.91 21.60 49.12
C GLN A 722 -24.29 20.75 47.90
N PRO A 723 -24.02 21.23 46.67
CA PRO A 723 -24.18 20.40 45.50
C PRO A 723 -23.24 19.19 45.54
N VAL A 724 -23.67 18.07 45.02
CA VAL A 724 -22.87 16.85 44.97
C VAL A 724 -21.70 17.02 44.00
N GLU A 725 -20.46 16.77 44.48
CA GLU A 725 -19.28 16.76 43.64
C GLU A 725 -19.32 15.53 42.71
N SER A 726 -19.20 15.79 41.45
CA SER A 726 -19.09 14.68 40.51
C SER A 726 -17.64 14.30 40.30
N UNK A 727 -17.35 13.29 40.57
CA UNK A 727 -16.08 12.74 40.40
C UNK A 727 -15.60 12.81 39.03
N GLY A 728 -15.13 13.67 38.54
CA GLY A 728 -14.51 13.87 37.25
C GLY A 728 -14.60 15.32 36.77
N ARG A 729 -14.23 15.56 35.54
CA ARG A 729 -14.05 16.88 34.92
C ARG A 729 -15.33 17.67 34.60
N ARG A 730 -16.49 17.21 35.04
CA ARG A 730 -17.75 17.90 34.74
C ARG A 730 -18.11 18.90 35.83
N PRO A 731 -18.75 20.04 35.48
CA PRO A 731 -19.18 21.01 36.47
C PRO A 731 -20.26 20.43 37.40
N TYR A 732 -20.32 20.96 38.58
CA TYR A 732 -21.31 20.58 39.58
C TYR A 732 -22.73 20.67 39.00
N VAL A 733 -23.55 19.65 39.24
CA VAL A 733 -24.98 19.69 38.91
C VAL A 733 -25.67 20.42 40.07
N ARG A 734 -26.03 21.66 39.84
CA ARG A 734 -26.78 22.47 40.80
C ARG A 734 -28.27 22.41 40.45
N LEU A 735 -29.07 21.94 41.40
CA LEU A 735 -30.52 21.82 41.28
C LEU A 735 -31.24 23.06 41.81
N SER A 736 -30.50 24.14 42.13
CA SER A 736 -31.04 25.34 42.73
C SER A 736 -32.17 25.99 41.90
N ARG A 737 -32.06 25.94 40.55
CA ARG A 737 -33.10 26.48 39.67
C ARG A 737 -34.38 25.65 39.73
N GLU A 738 -34.26 24.35 39.69
CA GLU A 738 -35.37 23.38 39.74
C GLU A 738 -36.08 23.45 41.07
N ILE A 739 -35.30 23.53 42.17
CA ILE A 739 -35.84 23.68 43.55
C ILE A 739 -36.62 25.00 43.68
N ALA A 740 -36.01 26.11 43.24
CA ALA A 740 -36.62 27.44 43.31
C ALA A 740 -37.90 27.53 42.48
N PHE A 741 -37.86 26.88 41.25
CA PHE A 741 -39.05 26.83 40.41
C PHE A 741 -40.22 26.10 41.11
N ASN A 742 -39.94 24.94 41.69
CA ASN A 742 -40.96 24.17 42.42
C ASN A 742 -41.50 24.92 43.65
N LEU A 743 -40.63 25.64 44.40
CA LEU A 743 -40.99 26.49 45.48
C LEU A 743 -41.90 27.65 44.99
N ALA A 744 -41.50 28.29 43.88
CA ALA A 744 -42.31 29.40 43.32
C ALA A 744 -43.69 28.92 42.88
N LEU A 745 -43.79 27.70 42.28
CA LEU A 745 -45.07 27.10 41.90
C LEU A 745 -45.98 26.89 43.14
N ILE A 746 -45.39 26.33 44.21
CA ILE A 746 -46.19 26.11 45.50
C ILE A 746 -46.68 27.45 46.03
N TYR A 747 -45.80 28.46 46.14
CA TYR A 747 -46.15 29.77 46.70
C TYR A 747 -47.15 30.51 45.79
N GLN A 748 -47.00 30.44 44.49
CA GLN A 748 -47.93 31.03 43.51
C GLN A 748 -49.36 30.44 43.71
N ASN A 749 -49.43 29.09 43.73
CA ASN A 749 -50.70 28.37 43.86
C ASN A 749 -51.31 28.49 45.21
N SER A 750 -50.55 28.79 46.28
CA SER A 750 -51.04 29.01 47.64
C SER A 750 -51.32 30.47 47.96
N GLY A 751 -51.30 31.36 46.94
CA GLY A 751 -51.66 32.77 47.09
C GLY A 751 -50.59 33.67 47.72
N SER A 752 -49.32 33.27 47.60
CA SER A 752 -48.14 34.04 48.08
C SER A 752 -47.24 34.44 46.95
N PRO A 753 -47.66 35.26 45.96
CA PRO A 753 -46.92 35.59 44.77
C PRO A 753 -45.60 36.31 45.05
N ASP A 754 -45.48 37.05 46.12
CA ASP A 754 -44.27 37.77 46.50
C ASP A 754 -43.14 36.81 46.88
N LEU A 755 -43.45 35.73 47.58
CA LEU A 755 -42.50 34.68 47.89
C LEU A 755 -42.10 33.94 46.62
N ALA A 756 -43.06 33.69 45.72
CA ALA A 756 -42.74 33.07 44.39
C ALA A 756 -41.76 33.93 43.63
N ARG A 757 -42.01 35.24 43.50
CA ARG A 757 -41.10 36.19 42.82
C ARG A 757 -39.73 36.22 43.49
N MET A 758 -39.67 36.21 44.85
CA MET A 758 -38.41 36.21 45.60
C MET A 758 -37.51 35.04 45.18
N TYR A 759 -38.05 33.80 45.12
CA TYR A 759 -37.31 32.61 44.73
C TYR A 759 -36.91 32.66 43.23
N MET A 760 -37.80 33.16 42.36
CA MET A 760 -37.53 33.34 40.93
C MET A 760 -36.34 34.30 40.72
N TYR A 761 -36.36 35.48 41.31
CA TYR A 761 -35.31 36.50 41.18
C TYR A 761 -33.97 36.03 41.76
N LYS A 762 -34.01 35.28 42.89
CA LYS A 762 -32.79 34.86 43.56
C LYS A 762 -32.06 33.73 42.85
N TYR A 763 -32.75 32.78 42.22
CA TYR A 763 -32.17 31.55 41.72
C TYR A 763 -32.36 31.31 40.21
N ILE A 764 -33.34 31.97 39.58
CA ILE A 764 -33.69 31.76 38.18
C ILE A 764 -33.41 33.07 37.38
N GLN A 765 -32.19 33.49 37.38
CA GLN A 765 -31.76 34.58 36.50
C GLN A 765 -31.51 34.03 35.10
N ILE A 766 -32.09 34.68 34.08
CA ILE A 766 -31.95 34.34 32.68
C ILE A 766 -30.89 35.26 32.09
#